data_95389869bb3d105c88d007829751ad0d
#
_entry.id   95389869bb3d105c88d007829751ad0d
#
_cell.length_a   1.000
_cell.length_b   1.000
_cell.length_c   1.000
_cell.angle_alpha   90.00
_cell.angle_beta   90.00
_cell.angle_gamma   90.00
#
_symmetry.space_group_name_H-M   'P 1'
#
loop_
_entity.id
_entity.type
_entity.pdbx_description
1 polymer ?
#
loop_
_entity_poly.entity_id
_entity_poly.type
_entity_poly.pdbx_seq_one_letter_code
_entity_poly.pdbx_strand_id
1 'polypeptide(L)'
;MRVHLLSSLPPDDRDVLVRACERRTFAPGETLLREGETVRAMYFVVEGQGRLCRADIDLGTVGPGDHVGELGLIAGRPRAATLVAATPMTVDLLDQPRWHALTTDAPRTATLFVEALVSALGTQLTEMTDSVGVLLRERSVPRRTSVEVELGAERRAVRTGTLLSDLLAREVEGAPVVAALLDNKAVSLRAPITASGRIAPLTTAQFEGERVVRESTILLALEAAARVADLRVRVIASMGNASWLSFDGQDERDALPPSYRDGSEGEAPRVASLRAEMLALVARDLPFREEWWTLEEARAQLQEQGWQHAVDLLETAREATVRMVSCGKVQALRMGPLVPTTGMLAGFALQATEDGAVLVTGAPPQDLGRSAWADVMNEHGRWLAGLGVTSVGAFNRGCIDGNVSETIRVAEGFHEKRLGKIADSIAAREGRVRVVGIAGPSSSGKTTFIKRLKVQLTLVGIDPVAVSLDDYYVDRVRTPKDTRGEYDYEALEALDLPLLRDHVRRLLRGETVKTARYDFVSGKSDPSGGPEITLGPRRVLMLEGIHGLNPRLLGDAVPSAQTFRVFIQPMLALPYDDASRVSPSDLRLLRRIVRDRRGRGCSPGDNILRWPSVRRGERLHIFPFVDQADVVFDTSLVYELSVLKTYAERYLLEVPTEHPAHPTANRLRQLVDRFVAIHAAHVPPTSILREFIGESAFEY
;
A
#
# COMPACT_ATOMS: atom_id res chain seq x y z
N MET A 1 29.35 -26.50 12.24
CA MET A 1 29.27 -27.99 12.32
C MET A 1 28.63 -28.32 13.68
N ARG A 2 27.37 -28.74 13.71
CA ARG A 2 26.68 -29.05 15.00
C ARG A 2 27.36 -30.30 15.61
N VAL A 3 27.85 -30.18 16.84
CA VAL A 3 28.42 -31.28 17.57
C VAL A 3 27.28 -32.14 18.11
N HIS A 4 27.10 -33.35 17.60
CA HIS A 4 26.11 -34.29 18.14
C HIS A 4 26.56 -34.77 19.52
N LEU A 5 25.91 -34.27 20.57
CA LEU A 5 26.25 -34.50 21.98
C LEU A 5 26.46 -36.00 22.30
N LEU A 6 25.52 -36.84 21.83
CA LEU A 6 25.59 -38.28 22.06
C LEU A 6 26.79 -38.97 21.38
N SER A 7 27.26 -38.42 20.25
CA SER A 7 28.41 -38.99 19.52
C SER A 7 29.75 -38.66 20.19
N SER A 8 29.81 -37.69 21.09
CA SER A 8 31.00 -37.35 21.86
C SER A 8 31.22 -38.27 23.08
N LEU A 9 30.22 -39.07 23.43
CA LEU A 9 30.34 -40.05 24.53
C LEU A 9 30.94 -41.37 24.05
N PRO A 10 31.69 -42.08 24.92
CA PRO A 10 32.09 -43.46 24.66
C PRO A 10 30.88 -44.35 24.37
N PRO A 11 30.97 -45.36 23.48
CA PRO A 11 29.83 -46.18 23.08
C PRO A 11 29.03 -46.78 24.24
N ASP A 12 29.71 -47.35 25.23
CA ASP A 12 29.09 -47.97 26.40
C ASP A 12 28.31 -46.95 27.24
N ASP A 13 28.92 -45.76 27.49
CA ASP A 13 28.28 -44.70 28.28
C ASP A 13 27.12 -44.09 27.53
N ARG A 14 27.21 -43.95 26.19
CA ARG A 14 26.08 -43.52 25.35
C ARG A 14 24.88 -44.46 25.44
N ASP A 15 25.11 -45.77 25.37
CA ASP A 15 24.09 -46.79 25.47
C ASP A 15 23.39 -46.78 26.87
N VAL A 16 24.15 -46.51 27.93
CA VAL A 16 23.59 -46.33 29.28
C VAL A 16 22.70 -45.09 29.33
N LEU A 17 23.14 -43.97 28.79
CA LEU A 17 22.35 -42.74 28.75
C LEU A 17 21.06 -42.88 27.91
N VAL A 18 21.16 -43.50 26.73
CA VAL A 18 19.98 -43.71 25.86
C VAL A 18 18.96 -44.63 26.53
N ARG A 19 19.42 -45.69 27.22
CA ARG A 19 18.52 -46.59 27.99
C ARG A 19 17.84 -45.89 29.17
N ALA A 20 18.45 -44.85 29.73
CA ALA A 20 17.84 -44.05 30.78
C ALA A 20 16.74 -43.11 30.27
N CYS A 21 16.67 -42.82 28.93
CA CYS A 21 15.68 -41.95 28.33
C CYS A 21 14.36 -42.69 28.05
N GLU A 22 13.28 -41.92 27.94
CA GLU A 22 11.97 -42.38 27.48
C GLU A 22 11.75 -41.94 26.02
N ARG A 23 11.46 -42.89 25.14
CA ARG A 23 11.14 -42.56 23.75
C ARG A 23 9.73 -42.03 23.61
N ARG A 24 9.58 -40.87 22.96
CA ARG A 24 8.30 -40.24 22.67
C ARG A 24 8.21 -39.83 21.20
N THR A 25 6.97 -39.85 20.67
CA THR A 25 6.66 -39.41 19.31
C THR A 25 5.70 -38.26 19.34
N PHE A 26 5.86 -37.32 18.39
CA PHE A 26 5.01 -36.13 18.24
C PHE A 26 4.54 -36.04 16.81
N ALA A 27 3.25 -35.66 16.64
CA ALA A 27 2.67 -35.40 15.34
C ALA A 27 3.07 -34.02 14.79
N PRO A 28 3.06 -33.81 13.46
CA PRO A 28 3.30 -32.49 12.89
C PRO A 28 2.36 -31.43 13.47
N GLY A 29 2.92 -30.28 13.89
CA GLY A 29 2.18 -29.18 14.55
C GLY A 29 2.11 -29.33 16.07
N GLU A 30 2.52 -30.46 16.66
CA GLU A 30 2.51 -30.66 18.11
C GLU A 30 3.70 -29.94 18.77
N THR A 31 3.44 -29.32 19.94
CA THR A 31 4.47 -28.56 20.69
C THR A 31 5.18 -29.46 21.68
N LEU A 32 6.50 -29.58 21.54
CA LEU A 32 7.38 -30.32 22.46
C LEU A 32 7.80 -29.47 23.67
N LEU A 33 8.14 -28.22 23.41
CA LEU A 33 8.57 -27.23 24.42
C LEU A 33 7.84 -25.94 24.19
N ARG A 34 7.43 -25.27 25.25
CA ARG A 34 6.84 -23.93 25.17
C ARG A 34 7.71 -22.93 25.92
N GLU A 35 8.02 -21.79 25.27
CA GLU A 35 8.79 -20.69 25.88
C GLU A 35 8.18 -20.30 27.23
N GLY A 36 9.05 -20.08 28.23
CA GLY A 36 8.65 -19.69 29.59
C GLY A 36 8.25 -20.85 30.53
N GLU A 37 7.99 -22.05 30.01
CA GLU A 37 7.67 -23.21 30.86
C GLU A 37 8.87 -23.65 31.70
N THR A 38 8.62 -24.00 32.95
CA THR A 38 9.61 -24.55 33.92
C THR A 38 9.53 -26.07 33.98
N VAL A 39 9.92 -26.74 32.89
CA VAL A 39 9.95 -28.22 32.86
C VAL A 39 11.41 -28.66 32.89
N ARG A 40 11.75 -29.52 33.88
CA ARG A 40 13.10 -30.07 34.02
C ARG A 40 13.26 -31.35 33.20
N ALA A 41 13.49 -31.15 31.89
CA ALA A 41 13.70 -32.24 30.94
C ALA A 41 14.54 -31.77 29.79
N MET A 42 15.19 -32.71 29.11
CA MET A 42 15.97 -32.51 27.90
C MET A 42 15.53 -33.54 26.86
N TYR A 43 15.55 -33.16 25.59
CA TYR A 43 15.14 -34.02 24.46
C TYR A 43 16.30 -34.19 23.51
N PHE A 44 16.54 -35.42 23.06
CA PHE A 44 17.44 -35.77 21.97
C PHE A 44 16.58 -36.16 20.76
N VAL A 45 16.81 -35.50 19.64
CA VAL A 45 16.08 -35.80 18.40
C VAL A 45 16.61 -37.05 17.75
N VAL A 46 15.78 -38.08 17.60
CA VAL A 46 16.13 -39.33 16.95
C VAL A 46 15.75 -39.31 15.48
N GLU A 47 14.52 -38.88 15.17
CA GLU A 47 13.98 -38.79 13.82
C GLU A 47 13.07 -37.57 13.68
N GLY A 48 12.90 -37.08 12.45
CA GLY A 48 12.03 -35.96 12.14
C GLY A 48 12.73 -34.61 12.29
N GLN A 49 11.95 -33.54 12.06
CA GLN A 49 12.41 -32.17 12.17
C GLN A 49 11.44 -31.34 13.01
N GLY A 50 11.96 -30.46 13.85
CA GLY A 50 11.19 -29.49 14.62
C GLY A 50 11.65 -28.06 14.30
N ARG A 51 10.72 -27.12 14.39
CA ARG A 51 10.98 -25.67 14.25
C ARG A 51 11.11 -25.04 15.61
N LEU A 52 12.22 -24.33 15.83
CA LEU A 52 12.51 -23.63 17.07
C LEU A 52 12.18 -22.14 16.91
N CYS A 53 11.28 -21.61 17.75
CA CYS A 53 10.85 -20.21 17.70
C CYS A 53 10.97 -19.57 19.07
N ARG A 54 11.37 -18.30 19.14
CA ARG A 54 11.33 -17.49 20.34
C ARG A 54 10.49 -16.25 20.10
N ALA A 55 9.42 -16.11 20.85
CA ALA A 55 8.36 -15.17 20.55
C ALA A 55 7.89 -15.35 19.09
N ASP A 56 8.19 -14.40 18.22
CA ASP A 56 7.87 -14.40 16.79
C ASP A 56 9.10 -14.63 15.88
N ILE A 57 10.28 -14.83 16.47
CA ILE A 57 11.52 -15.02 15.72
C ILE A 57 11.72 -16.51 15.48
N ASP A 58 11.89 -16.90 14.22
CA ASP A 58 12.33 -18.24 13.85
C ASP A 58 13.83 -18.37 14.14
N LEU A 59 14.18 -19.27 15.05
CA LEU A 59 15.57 -19.54 15.43
C LEU A 59 16.19 -20.67 14.58
N GLY A 60 15.41 -21.26 13.68
CA GLY A 60 15.80 -22.35 12.79
C GLY A 60 15.19 -23.70 13.16
N THR A 61 15.77 -24.75 12.60
CA THR A 61 15.28 -26.13 12.73
C THR A 61 16.21 -26.99 13.57
N VAL A 62 15.63 -27.95 14.26
CA VAL A 62 16.34 -29.04 14.94
C VAL A 62 16.00 -30.37 14.27
N GLY A 63 17.00 -31.26 14.13
CA GLY A 63 16.85 -32.53 13.46
C GLY A 63 17.59 -33.67 14.17
N PRO A 64 17.68 -34.86 13.55
CA PRO A 64 18.31 -36.03 14.15
C PRO A 64 19.71 -35.74 14.64
N GLY A 65 20.00 -36.10 15.91
CA GLY A 65 21.27 -35.86 16.61
C GLY A 65 21.34 -34.52 17.35
N ASP A 66 20.42 -33.58 17.12
CA ASP A 66 20.29 -32.35 17.91
C ASP A 66 19.68 -32.63 19.28
N HIS A 67 19.92 -31.70 20.22
CA HIS A 67 19.33 -31.73 21.56
C HIS A 67 18.76 -30.38 21.94
N VAL A 68 17.76 -30.38 22.82
CA VAL A 68 17.10 -29.15 23.29
C VAL A 68 16.66 -29.31 24.76
N GLY A 69 16.65 -28.20 25.50
CA GLY A 69 16.11 -28.15 26.87
C GLY A 69 17.12 -28.45 27.97
N GLU A 70 18.39 -28.49 27.67
CA GLU A 70 19.52 -28.75 28.55
C GLU A 70 19.54 -27.81 29.77
N LEU A 71 19.32 -26.52 29.56
CA LEU A 71 19.30 -25.52 30.64
C LEU A 71 18.11 -25.75 31.59
N GLY A 72 16.99 -26.30 31.09
CA GLY A 72 15.86 -26.69 31.91
C GLY A 72 16.17 -27.87 32.80
N LEU A 73 16.84 -28.90 32.28
CA LEU A 73 17.23 -30.11 33.04
C LEU A 73 18.28 -29.78 34.09
N ILE A 74 19.38 -29.19 33.71
CA ILE A 74 20.56 -29.00 34.57
C ILE A 74 20.40 -27.79 35.51
N ALA A 75 20.01 -26.62 34.95
CA ALA A 75 19.98 -25.37 35.70
C ALA A 75 18.58 -24.98 36.20
N GLY A 76 17.54 -25.75 35.86
CA GLY A 76 16.14 -25.44 36.27
C GLY A 76 15.62 -24.11 35.68
N ARG A 77 16.22 -23.63 34.55
CA ARG A 77 15.80 -22.39 33.91
C ARG A 77 14.52 -22.58 33.10
N PRO A 78 13.66 -21.55 33.00
CA PRO A 78 12.53 -21.56 32.07
C PRO A 78 13.00 -21.81 30.64
N ARG A 79 12.15 -22.40 29.81
CA ARG A 79 12.43 -22.65 28.39
C ARG A 79 12.70 -21.35 27.67
N ALA A 80 13.82 -21.30 26.93
CA ALA A 80 14.24 -20.10 26.21
C ALA A 80 13.48 -19.93 24.87
N ALA A 81 12.86 -21.00 24.36
CA ALA A 81 12.18 -21.01 23.07
C ALA A 81 11.07 -22.09 23.02
N THR A 82 10.17 -21.98 22.07
CA THR A 82 9.14 -22.97 21.74
C THR A 82 9.66 -23.89 20.62
N LEU A 83 9.50 -25.21 20.78
CA LEU A 83 9.79 -26.20 19.74
C LEU A 83 8.51 -26.86 19.29
N VAL A 84 8.24 -26.83 17.99
CA VAL A 84 7.06 -27.44 17.35
C VAL A 84 7.54 -28.46 16.32
N ALA A 85 6.97 -29.67 16.33
CA ALA A 85 7.27 -30.68 15.33
C ALA A 85 6.83 -30.21 13.93
N ALA A 86 7.76 -30.12 12.99
CA ALA A 86 7.46 -29.78 11.61
C ALA A 86 7.10 -31.01 10.76
N THR A 87 7.69 -32.15 11.09
CA THR A 87 7.38 -33.48 10.54
C THR A 87 7.04 -34.43 11.69
N PRO A 88 6.55 -35.67 11.47
CA PRO A 88 6.50 -36.69 12.53
C PRO A 88 7.86 -36.79 13.18
N MET A 89 7.92 -36.62 14.51
CA MET A 89 9.18 -36.47 15.25
C MET A 89 9.29 -37.49 16.38
N THR A 90 10.40 -38.19 16.43
CA THR A 90 10.74 -39.12 17.53
C THR A 90 11.88 -38.54 18.34
N VAL A 91 11.74 -38.51 19.66
CA VAL A 91 12.74 -38.00 20.58
C VAL A 91 12.98 -38.94 21.76
N ASP A 92 14.16 -38.91 22.31
CA ASP A 92 14.50 -39.55 23.58
C ASP A 92 14.49 -38.46 24.68
N LEU A 93 13.62 -38.63 25.67
CA LEU A 93 13.37 -37.68 26.77
C LEU A 93 14.15 -38.09 28.01
N LEU A 94 15.00 -37.20 28.51
CA LEU A 94 15.64 -37.30 29.82
C LEU A 94 15.00 -36.27 30.79
N ASP A 95 14.14 -36.73 31.66
CA ASP A 95 13.51 -35.89 32.71
C ASP A 95 14.30 -35.91 34.03
N GLN A 96 13.89 -35.07 34.98
CA GLN A 96 14.56 -34.94 36.27
C GLN A 96 14.63 -36.25 37.08
N PRO A 97 13.59 -37.10 37.22
CA PRO A 97 13.67 -38.38 37.88
C PRO A 97 14.71 -39.33 37.27
N ARG A 98 14.71 -39.43 35.91
CA ARG A 98 15.65 -40.27 35.17
C ARG A 98 17.09 -39.75 35.26
N TRP A 99 17.25 -38.44 35.24
CA TRP A 99 18.54 -37.80 35.48
C TRP A 99 19.06 -38.11 36.89
N HIS A 100 18.20 -38.05 37.89
CA HIS A 100 18.61 -38.40 39.29
C HIS A 100 18.98 -39.86 39.41
N ALA A 101 18.25 -40.79 38.80
CA ALA A 101 18.57 -42.20 38.75
C ALA A 101 19.95 -42.41 38.07
N LEU A 102 20.16 -41.77 36.88
CA LEU A 102 21.44 -41.88 36.18
C LEU A 102 22.64 -41.37 37.00
N THR A 103 22.45 -40.26 37.77
CA THR A 103 23.53 -39.77 38.65
C THR A 103 23.84 -40.68 39.82
N THR A 104 22.86 -41.48 40.23
CA THR A 104 23.02 -42.44 41.34
C THR A 104 23.56 -43.80 40.87
N ASP A 105 22.99 -44.33 39.77
CA ASP A 105 23.27 -45.69 39.31
C ASP A 105 24.47 -45.78 38.37
N ALA A 106 24.74 -44.70 37.64
CA ALA A 106 25.86 -44.59 36.67
C ALA A 106 26.57 -43.24 36.74
N PRO A 107 27.23 -42.89 37.89
CA PRO A 107 27.83 -41.56 38.12
C PRO A 107 28.91 -41.19 37.12
N ARG A 108 29.65 -42.17 36.61
CA ARG A 108 30.68 -41.97 35.59
C ARG A 108 30.04 -41.46 34.28
N THR A 109 28.97 -42.13 33.81
CA THR A 109 28.26 -41.75 32.62
C THR A 109 27.62 -40.37 32.77
N ALA A 110 27.06 -40.06 33.94
CA ALA A 110 26.50 -38.75 34.27
C ALA A 110 27.58 -37.65 34.22
N THR A 111 28.77 -37.89 34.73
CA THR A 111 29.93 -36.96 34.69
C THR A 111 30.36 -36.71 33.24
N LEU A 112 30.59 -37.76 32.44
CA LEU A 112 30.95 -37.64 31.02
C LEU A 112 29.91 -36.91 30.20
N PHE A 113 28.62 -37.16 30.49
CA PHE A 113 27.50 -36.43 29.86
C PHE A 113 27.57 -34.92 30.18
N VAL A 114 27.78 -34.52 31.43
CA VAL A 114 27.89 -33.11 31.80
C VAL A 114 29.11 -32.47 31.15
N GLU A 115 30.23 -33.13 31.10
CA GLU A 115 31.44 -32.63 30.41
C GLU A 115 31.18 -32.41 28.92
N ALA A 116 30.55 -33.38 28.25
CA ALA A 116 30.16 -33.27 26.85
C ALA A 116 29.18 -32.11 26.63
N LEU A 117 28.19 -31.94 27.53
CA LEU A 117 27.21 -30.86 27.46
C LEU A 117 27.87 -29.48 27.64
N VAL A 118 28.77 -29.33 28.61
CA VAL A 118 29.51 -28.08 28.81
C VAL A 118 30.36 -27.75 27.59
N SER A 119 31.01 -28.74 26.98
CA SER A 119 31.77 -28.56 25.75
C SER A 119 30.88 -28.11 24.57
N ALA A 120 29.71 -28.75 24.40
CA ALA A 120 28.76 -28.38 23.34
C ALA A 120 28.24 -26.96 23.55
N LEU A 121 27.83 -26.56 24.77
CA LEU A 121 27.41 -25.22 25.11
C LEU A 121 28.54 -24.19 24.92
N GLY A 122 29.77 -24.53 25.24
CA GLY A 122 30.94 -23.68 24.99
C GLY A 122 31.14 -23.42 23.49
N THR A 123 31.01 -24.44 22.65
CA THR A 123 31.09 -24.29 21.20
C THR A 123 29.98 -23.40 20.66
N GLN A 124 28.71 -23.62 21.06
CA GLN A 124 27.58 -22.79 20.66
C GLN A 124 27.77 -21.34 21.09
N LEU A 125 28.23 -21.10 22.32
CA LEU A 125 28.51 -19.74 22.80
C LEU A 125 29.58 -19.04 21.98
N THR A 126 30.62 -19.76 21.57
CA THR A 126 31.71 -19.22 20.73
C THR A 126 31.17 -18.87 19.34
N GLU A 127 30.42 -19.77 18.69
CA GLU A 127 29.79 -19.53 17.37
C GLU A 127 28.80 -18.33 17.43
N MET A 128 27.98 -18.22 18.49
CA MET A 128 27.12 -17.07 18.71
C MET A 128 27.91 -15.77 18.89
N THR A 129 29.02 -15.82 19.66
CA THR A 129 29.86 -14.64 19.89
C THR A 129 30.54 -14.19 18.60
N ASP A 130 30.98 -15.12 17.76
CA ASP A 130 31.57 -14.83 16.45
C ASP A 130 30.51 -14.21 15.52
N SER A 131 29.31 -14.79 15.47
CA SER A 131 28.19 -14.25 14.68
C SER A 131 27.80 -12.84 15.14
N VAL A 132 27.70 -12.61 16.46
CA VAL A 132 27.46 -11.27 17.03
C VAL A 132 28.63 -10.33 16.67
N GLY A 133 29.87 -10.82 16.69
CA GLY A 133 31.04 -10.05 16.28
C GLY A 133 31.00 -9.59 14.83
N VAL A 134 30.55 -10.44 13.92
CA VAL A 134 30.28 -10.09 12.50
C VAL A 134 29.16 -9.04 12.40
N LEU A 135 28.04 -9.27 13.04
CA LEU A 135 26.92 -8.33 13.03
C LEU A 135 27.30 -6.95 13.59
N LEU A 136 28.16 -6.90 14.62
CA LEU A 136 28.66 -5.66 15.19
C LEU A 136 29.62 -4.90 14.25
N ARG A 137 30.25 -5.58 13.31
CA ARG A 137 31.11 -4.96 12.27
C ARG A 137 30.30 -4.47 11.09
N GLU A 138 29.30 -5.26 10.67
CA GLU A 138 28.53 -5.01 9.46
C GLU A 138 27.29 -4.10 9.70
N ARG A 139 26.78 -4.06 10.94
CA ARG A 139 25.57 -3.29 11.28
C ARG A 139 25.75 -2.51 12.58
N SER A 140 25.10 -1.35 12.65
CA SER A 140 24.98 -0.58 13.88
C SER A 140 24.06 -1.32 14.87
N VAL A 141 24.64 -1.92 15.89
CA VAL A 141 23.92 -2.56 17.01
C VAL A 141 23.96 -1.63 18.21
N PRO A 142 22.81 -1.36 18.87
CA PRO A 142 22.78 -0.49 20.05
C PRO A 142 23.69 -1.03 21.16
N ARG A 143 24.61 -0.19 21.63
CA ARG A 143 25.50 -0.53 22.74
C ARG A 143 25.03 0.00 24.09
N ARG A 144 24.02 0.89 24.08
CA ARG A 144 23.41 1.45 25.29
C ARG A 144 22.37 0.47 25.81
N THR A 145 22.35 0.27 27.11
CA THR A 145 21.34 -0.60 27.80
C THR A 145 20.01 0.10 27.95
N SER A 146 19.98 1.43 27.91
CA SER A 146 18.77 2.26 27.98
C SER A 146 18.89 3.49 27.08
N VAL A 147 17.74 4.00 26.64
CA VAL A 147 17.60 5.21 25.81
C VAL A 147 16.48 6.08 26.40
N GLU A 148 16.55 7.38 26.17
CA GLU A 148 15.50 8.31 26.58
C GLU A 148 14.48 8.47 25.43
N VAL A 149 13.19 8.33 25.75
CA VAL A 149 12.10 8.52 24.80
C VAL A 149 11.14 9.61 25.30
N GLU A 150 10.59 10.36 24.36
CA GLU A 150 9.54 11.37 24.62
C GLU A 150 8.19 10.80 24.21
N LEU A 151 7.26 10.67 25.18
CA LEU A 151 5.88 10.24 25.02
C LEU A 151 4.95 11.42 25.34
N GLY A 152 4.53 12.16 24.31
CA GLY A 152 3.82 13.41 24.53
C GLY A 152 4.70 14.44 25.25
N ALA A 153 4.32 14.85 26.47
CA ALA A 153 5.09 15.78 27.31
C ALA A 153 6.04 15.06 28.31
N GLU A 154 5.97 13.75 28.40
CA GLU A 154 6.76 12.94 29.35
C GLU A 154 8.06 12.44 28.71
N ARG A 155 9.18 12.59 29.43
CA ARG A 155 10.46 11.94 29.08
C ARG A 155 10.67 10.73 29.99
N ARG A 156 10.98 9.61 29.38
CA ARG A 156 11.14 8.34 30.08
C ARG A 156 12.37 7.59 29.59
N ALA A 157 13.19 7.09 30.54
CA ALA A 157 14.24 6.14 30.22
C ALA A 157 13.63 4.76 30.05
N VAL A 158 13.90 4.11 28.92
CA VAL A 158 13.43 2.76 28.61
C VAL A 158 14.60 1.86 28.27
N ARG A 159 14.49 0.56 28.55
CA ARG A 159 15.50 -0.43 28.19
C ARG A 159 15.57 -0.54 26.66
N THR A 160 16.78 -0.55 26.10
CA THR A 160 16.99 -0.83 24.68
C THR A 160 16.40 -2.21 24.32
N GLY A 161 15.61 -2.28 23.25
CA GLY A 161 14.90 -3.48 22.86
C GLY A 161 13.45 -3.58 23.37
N THR A 162 12.99 -2.66 24.22
CA THR A 162 11.56 -2.55 24.58
C THR A 162 10.74 -2.33 23.32
N LEU A 163 9.64 -3.05 23.15
CA LEU A 163 8.76 -2.89 21.99
C LEU A 163 7.91 -1.61 22.14
N LEU A 164 7.59 -1.00 21.03
CA LEU A 164 6.72 0.19 20.99
C LEU A 164 5.31 -0.13 21.52
N SER A 165 4.81 -1.37 21.32
CA SER A 165 3.56 -1.87 21.89
C SER A 165 3.51 -1.85 23.42
N ASP A 166 4.66 -1.95 24.09
CA ASP A 166 4.72 -1.98 25.56
C ASP A 166 4.63 -0.58 26.17
N LEU A 167 4.78 0.46 25.36
CA LEU A 167 4.76 1.86 25.80
C LEU A 167 3.48 2.60 25.39
N LEU A 168 2.81 2.16 24.35
CA LEU A 168 1.66 2.85 23.79
C LEU A 168 0.35 2.19 24.26
N ALA A 169 -0.67 3.02 24.51
CA ALA A 169 -2.02 2.53 24.74
C ALA A 169 -2.55 1.81 23.49
N ARG A 170 -3.46 0.85 23.69
CA ARG A 170 -4.10 0.12 22.57
C ARG A 170 -5.08 0.97 21.79
N GLU A 171 -5.59 2.03 22.40
CA GLU A 171 -6.61 2.91 21.86
C GLU A 171 -6.36 4.36 22.34
N VAL A 172 -6.61 5.33 21.47
CA VAL A 172 -6.54 6.76 21.78
C VAL A 172 -7.78 7.44 21.22
N GLU A 173 -8.53 8.17 22.04
CA GLU A 173 -9.78 8.87 21.67
C GLU A 173 -10.80 7.97 20.95
N GLY A 174 -10.92 6.70 21.37
CA GLY A 174 -11.84 5.74 20.76
C GLY A 174 -11.36 5.14 19.43
N ALA A 175 -10.12 5.43 19.01
CA ALA A 175 -9.54 4.88 17.79
C ALA A 175 -8.40 3.89 18.12
N PRO A 176 -8.39 2.68 17.54
CA PRO A 176 -7.31 1.70 17.72
C PRO A 176 -5.95 2.24 17.27
N VAL A 177 -4.91 1.98 18.07
CA VAL A 177 -3.51 2.26 17.71
C VAL A 177 -2.97 1.11 16.89
N VAL A 178 -2.64 1.37 15.64
CA VAL A 178 -2.26 0.36 14.64
C VAL A 178 -0.78 0.34 14.30
N ALA A 179 -0.07 1.44 14.59
CA ALA A 179 1.37 1.58 14.41
C ALA A 179 1.87 2.70 15.35
N ALA A 180 3.16 2.97 15.35
CA ALA A 180 3.76 4.09 16.07
C ALA A 180 4.42 5.07 15.11
N LEU A 181 4.56 6.31 15.55
CA LEU A 181 5.43 7.31 14.96
C LEU A 181 6.69 7.43 15.83
N LEU A 182 7.83 7.02 15.31
CA LEU A 182 9.15 7.25 15.93
C LEU A 182 9.83 8.39 15.17
N ASP A 183 10.01 9.52 15.82
CA ASP A 183 10.45 10.78 15.17
C ASP A 183 9.63 11.07 13.91
N ASN A 184 8.30 10.98 14.04
CA ASN A 184 7.33 11.13 12.95
C ASN A 184 7.55 10.21 11.72
N LYS A 185 8.25 9.08 11.88
CA LYS A 185 8.30 8.01 10.90
C LYS A 185 7.40 6.87 11.35
N ALA A 186 6.52 6.43 10.47
CA ALA A 186 5.64 5.31 10.77
C ALA A 186 6.42 4.00 10.88
N VAL A 187 6.29 3.31 11.99
CA VAL A 187 6.97 2.04 12.32
C VAL A 187 5.98 1.08 12.97
N SER A 188 6.25 -0.22 12.85
CA SER A 188 5.43 -1.25 13.50
C SER A 188 5.45 -1.12 15.03
N LEU A 189 4.35 -1.42 15.70
CA LEU A 189 4.30 -1.52 17.17
C LEU A 189 5.23 -2.61 17.70
N ARG A 190 5.63 -3.58 16.88
CA ARG A 190 6.59 -4.63 17.22
C ARG A 190 8.06 -4.19 17.05
N ALA A 191 8.29 -2.99 16.53
CA ALA A 191 9.66 -2.47 16.40
C ALA A 191 10.29 -2.24 17.77
N PRO A 192 11.54 -2.73 17.98
CA PRO A 192 12.27 -2.47 19.22
C PRO A 192 12.78 -1.03 19.23
N ILE A 193 12.76 -0.41 20.38
CA ILE A 193 13.37 0.91 20.60
C ILE A 193 14.88 0.72 20.72
N THR A 194 15.62 1.32 19.78
CA THR A 194 17.08 1.19 19.72
C THR A 194 17.82 2.51 19.89
N ALA A 195 17.11 3.63 19.81
CA ALA A 195 17.65 4.97 19.94
C ALA A 195 16.66 5.89 20.68
N SER A 196 17.18 7.00 21.21
CA SER A 196 16.35 8.07 21.77
C SER A 196 15.53 8.73 20.66
N GLY A 197 14.31 9.16 20.97
CA GLY A 197 13.42 9.79 20.00
C GLY A 197 12.03 10.08 20.57
N ARG A 198 11.23 10.79 19.81
CA ARG A 198 9.83 11.07 20.12
C ARG A 198 8.95 9.93 19.63
N ILE A 199 8.08 9.42 20.50
CA ILE A 199 7.14 8.34 20.19
C ILE A 199 5.72 8.91 20.28
N ALA A 200 4.91 8.65 19.24
CA ALA A 200 3.48 8.96 19.25
C ALA A 200 2.68 7.80 18.66
N PRO A 201 1.42 7.61 19.10
CA PRO A 201 0.54 6.60 18.53
C PRO A 201 0.10 7.00 17.11
N LEU A 202 -0.03 6.02 16.23
CA LEU A 202 -0.66 6.14 14.91
C LEU A 202 -1.96 5.33 14.93
N THR A 203 -3.10 6.03 14.84
CA THR A 203 -4.43 5.43 14.99
C THR A 203 -5.15 5.30 13.65
N THR A 204 -6.22 4.51 13.61
CA THR A 204 -7.11 4.36 12.45
C THR A 204 -7.87 5.64 12.09
N ALA A 205 -7.93 6.64 12.96
CA ALA A 205 -8.50 7.95 12.65
C ALA A 205 -7.59 8.81 11.74
N GLN A 206 -6.33 8.41 11.59
CA GLN A 206 -5.33 9.12 10.77
C GLN A 206 -5.15 8.43 9.42
N PHE A 207 -4.90 9.23 8.39
CA PHE A 207 -4.75 8.75 7.00
C PHE A 207 -3.70 7.63 6.84
N GLU A 208 -2.54 7.78 7.48
CA GLU A 208 -1.50 6.75 7.42
C GLU A 208 -1.89 5.49 8.22
N GLY A 209 -2.68 5.62 9.29
CA GLY A 209 -3.18 4.47 10.06
C GLY A 209 -4.24 3.66 9.29
N GLU A 210 -5.17 4.32 8.58
CA GLU A 210 -6.11 3.62 7.67
C GLU A 210 -5.34 2.79 6.63
N ARG A 211 -4.23 3.33 6.14
CA ARG A 211 -3.37 2.66 5.18
C ARG A 211 -2.69 1.42 5.77
N VAL A 212 -2.16 1.52 6.99
CA VAL A 212 -1.56 0.38 7.71
C VAL A 212 -2.55 -0.77 7.80
N VAL A 213 -3.79 -0.51 8.19
CA VAL A 213 -4.85 -1.53 8.26
C VAL A 213 -5.11 -2.14 6.89
N ARG A 214 -5.26 -1.32 5.84
CA ARG A 214 -5.52 -1.82 4.49
C ARG A 214 -4.41 -2.73 3.98
N GLU A 215 -3.15 -2.33 4.08
CA GLU A 215 -2.00 -3.12 3.63
C GLU A 215 -1.86 -4.43 4.42
N SER A 216 -2.11 -4.39 5.73
CA SER A 216 -2.14 -5.59 6.56
C SER A 216 -3.27 -6.54 6.17
N THR A 217 -4.46 -6.00 5.83
CA THR A 217 -5.61 -6.81 5.41
C THR A 217 -5.39 -7.45 4.03
N ILE A 218 -4.67 -6.77 3.13
CA ILE A 218 -4.26 -7.35 1.85
C ILE A 218 -3.34 -8.56 2.09
N LEU A 219 -2.32 -8.41 2.93
CA LEU A 219 -1.40 -9.52 3.23
C LEU A 219 -2.12 -10.68 3.94
N LEU A 220 -3.08 -10.39 4.82
CA LEU A 220 -3.98 -11.40 5.40
C LEU A 220 -4.77 -12.15 4.31
N ALA A 221 -5.31 -11.44 3.33
CA ALA A 221 -6.07 -12.07 2.24
C ALA A 221 -5.19 -12.96 1.37
N LEU A 222 -3.95 -12.55 1.09
CA LEU A 222 -2.98 -13.36 0.34
C LEU A 222 -2.56 -14.62 1.12
N GLU A 223 -2.34 -14.52 2.43
CA GLU A 223 -2.06 -15.68 3.28
C GLU A 223 -3.26 -16.63 3.36
N ALA A 224 -4.47 -16.10 3.47
CA ALA A 224 -5.69 -16.90 3.44
C ALA A 224 -5.85 -17.63 2.10
N ALA A 225 -5.61 -16.95 0.99
CA ALA A 225 -5.66 -17.54 -0.34
C ALA A 225 -4.63 -18.68 -0.50
N ALA A 226 -3.42 -18.51 0.01
CA ALA A 226 -2.38 -19.55 -0.03
C ALA A 226 -2.73 -20.81 0.77
N ARG A 227 -3.76 -20.77 1.62
CA ARG A 227 -4.27 -21.90 2.40
C ARG A 227 -5.52 -22.56 1.81
N VAL A 228 -6.23 -21.85 0.95
CA VAL A 228 -7.40 -22.39 0.23
C VAL A 228 -6.89 -23.12 -1.01
N ALA A 229 -7.34 -24.37 -1.17
CA ALA A 229 -6.95 -25.19 -2.32
C ALA A 229 -7.37 -24.51 -3.63
N ASP A 230 -6.49 -24.55 -4.61
CA ASP A 230 -6.69 -24.03 -5.98
C ASP A 230 -7.11 -22.55 -6.05
N LEU A 231 -6.76 -21.74 -5.02
CA LEU A 231 -7.02 -20.33 -5.01
C LEU A 231 -5.70 -19.53 -5.05
N ARG A 232 -5.46 -18.88 -6.19
CA ARG A 232 -4.40 -17.86 -6.31
C ARG A 232 -5.03 -16.48 -6.37
N VAL A 233 -4.50 -15.54 -5.59
CA VAL A 233 -5.03 -14.19 -5.51
C VAL A 233 -3.92 -13.19 -5.81
N ARG A 234 -4.24 -12.17 -6.63
CA ARG A 234 -3.38 -11.02 -6.90
C ARG A 234 -4.17 -9.74 -6.71
N VAL A 235 -3.49 -8.70 -6.25
CA VAL A 235 -4.06 -7.35 -6.19
C VAL A 235 -3.93 -6.69 -7.55
N ILE A 236 -5.05 -6.41 -8.21
CA ILE A 236 -5.06 -5.80 -9.56
C ILE A 236 -5.32 -4.30 -9.56
N ALA A 237 -5.97 -3.78 -8.52
CA ALA A 237 -6.21 -2.35 -8.35
C ALA A 237 -6.42 -1.99 -6.88
N SER A 238 -6.20 -0.72 -6.53
CA SER A 238 -6.54 -0.17 -5.22
C SER A 238 -7.09 1.24 -5.37
N MET A 239 -8.23 1.54 -4.76
CA MET A 239 -8.82 2.86 -4.76
C MET A 239 -9.53 3.15 -3.43
N GLY A 240 -9.13 4.23 -2.77
CA GLY A 240 -9.68 4.56 -1.46
C GLY A 240 -9.34 3.49 -0.42
N ASN A 241 -10.36 2.87 0.15
CA ASN A 241 -10.29 1.77 1.10
C ASN A 241 -10.65 0.41 0.48
N ALA A 242 -10.80 0.34 -0.85
CA ALA A 242 -11.10 -0.86 -1.60
C ALA A 242 -9.87 -1.34 -2.38
N SER A 243 -9.69 -2.66 -2.46
CA SER A 243 -8.66 -3.33 -3.25
C SER A 243 -9.32 -4.46 -4.06
N TRP A 244 -9.07 -4.47 -5.37
CA TRP A 244 -9.59 -5.48 -6.27
C TRP A 244 -8.63 -6.66 -6.30
N LEU A 245 -9.17 -7.83 -6.05
CA LEU A 245 -8.48 -9.10 -6.02
C LEU A 245 -8.92 -9.92 -7.24
N SER A 246 -7.98 -10.35 -8.07
CA SER A 246 -8.22 -11.33 -9.13
C SER A 246 -7.96 -12.73 -8.59
N PHE A 247 -8.80 -13.68 -8.97
CA PHE A 247 -8.65 -15.11 -8.66
C PHE A 247 -8.16 -15.88 -9.88
N ASP A 248 -7.32 -16.90 -9.63
CA ASP A 248 -6.68 -17.72 -10.66
C ASP A 248 -5.78 -16.91 -11.59
N GLY A 249 -4.50 -16.88 -11.33
CA GLY A 249 -3.43 -16.24 -12.08
C GLY A 249 -3.53 -16.30 -13.59
N GLN A 250 -4.60 -15.76 -14.15
CA GLN A 250 -4.66 -15.45 -15.57
C GLN A 250 -3.55 -14.45 -15.86
N ASP A 251 -2.84 -14.67 -16.96
CA ASP A 251 -1.86 -13.74 -17.48
C ASP A 251 -2.46 -12.33 -17.43
N GLU A 252 -1.68 -11.32 -17.01
CA GLU A 252 -2.11 -9.92 -16.99
C GLU A 252 -2.67 -9.41 -18.32
N ARG A 253 -2.45 -10.16 -19.41
CA ARG A 253 -3.04 -9.93 -20.73
C ARG A 253 -4.56 -10.11 -20.77
N ASP A 254 -5.10 -10.92 -19.85
CA ASP A 254 -6.53 -11.28 -19.77
C ASP A 254 -7.19 -10.92 -18.43
N ALA A 255 -6.42 -10.38 -17.47
CA ALA A 255 -6.95 -9.91 -16.19
C ALA A 255 -7.74 -8.62 -16.38
N LEU A 256 -8.97 -8.77 -16.80
CA LEU A 256 -9.97 -7.70 -16.80
C LEU A 256 -10.31 -7.35 -15.35
N PRO A 257 -10.35 -6.07 -14.93
CA PRO A 257 -11.07 -5.73 -13.73
C PRO A 257 -12.51 -6.20 -13.91
N PRO A 258 -13.00 -6.99 -12.97
CA PRO A 258 -14.27 -7.65 -13.09
C PRO A 258 -15.42 -6.65 -13.20
N SER A 259 -16.33 -6.89 -14.12
CA SER A 259 -17.60 -6.18 -14.13
C SER A 259 -18.37 -6.55 -12.86
N TYR A 260 -18.74 -5.55 -12.07
CA TYR A 260 -19.55 -5.75 -10.88
C TYR A 260 -20.95 -6.23 -11.31
N ARG A 261 -21.34 -7.44 -10.92
CA ARG A 261 -22.74 -7.86 -10.92
C ARG A 261 -23.31 -7.69 -9.52
N ASP A 262 -24.45 -7.03 -9.44
CA ASP A 262 -25.22 -6.92 -8.21
C ASP A 262 -25.54 -8.33 -7.70
N GLY A 263 -24.95 -8.68 -6.54
CA GLY A 263 -25.04 -10.01 -5.95
C GLY A 263 -26.43 -10.26 -5.38
N SER A 264 -27.38 -10.56 -6.23
CA SER A 264 -28.58 -11.27 -5.81
C SER A 264 -28.30 -12.78 -5.85
N GLU A 265 -28.40 -13.39 -4.67
CA GLU A 265 -28.51 -14.81 -4.41
C GLU A 265 -27.24 -15.69 -4.54
N GLY A 266 -26.52 -15.82 -3.42
CA GLY A 266 -25.45 -16.81 -3.21
C GLY A 266 -24.05 -16.24 -3.35
N GLU A 267 -23.34 -16.13 -2.23
CA GLU A 267 -21.92 -15.77 -2.24
C GLU A 267 -21.14 -16.77 -3.09
N ALA A 268 -20.31 -16.28 -4.03
CA ALA A 268 -19.46 -17.13 -4.85
C ALA A 268 -18.61 -18.05 -3.94
N PRO A 269 -18.58 -19.37 -4.14
CA PRO A 269 -17.95 -20.32 -3.21
C PRO A 269 -16.49 -19.99 -2.86
N ARG A 270 -15.72 -19.46 -3.82
CA ARG A 270 -14.32 -19.05 -3.61
C ARG A 270 -14.20 -17.83 -2.70
N VAL A 271 -15.11 -16.87 -2.80
CA VAL A 271 -15.15 -15.68 -1.92
C VAL A 271 -15.54 -16.08 -0.50
N ALA A 272 -16.50 -16.99 -0.36
CA ALA A 272 -16.89 -17.55 0.93
C ALA A 272 -15.73 -18.29 1.60
N SER A 273 -15.02 -19.13 0.85
CA SER A 273 -13.84 -19.86 1.34
C SER A 273 -12.72 -18.92 1.76
N LEU A 274 -12.41 -17.90 0.95
CA LEU A 274 -11.41 -16.87 1.26
C LEU A 274 -11.78 -16.12 2.54
N ARG A 275 -13.04 -15.69 2.65
CA ARG A 275 -13.54 -14.98 3.84
C ARG A 275 -13.45 -15.86 5.10
N ALA A 276 -13.86 -17.12 5.00
CA ALA A 276 -13.80 -18.05 6.12
C ALA A 276 -12.36 -18.24 6.63
N GLU A 277 -11.40 -18.42 5.72
CA GLU A 277 -9.99 -18.56 6.09
C GLU A 277 -9.40 -17.26 6.63
N MET A 278 -9.74 -16.09 6.06
CA MET A 278 -9.33 -14.80 6.64
C MET A 278 -9.82 -14.65 8.09
N LEU A 279 -11.09 -14.98 8.37
CA LEU A 279 -11.64 -14.92 9.72
C LEU A 279 -10.97 -15.94 10.65
N ALA A 280 -10.64 -17.13 10.15
CA ALA A 280 -9.90 -18.14 10.92
C ALA A 280 -8.49 -17.65 11.28
N LEU A 281 -7.81 -16.95 10.37
CA LEU A 281 -6.50 -16.36 10.62
C LEU A 281 -6.58 -15.18 11.61
N VAL A 282 -7.64 -14.37 11.55
CA VAL A 282 -7.91 -13.33 12.57
C VAL A 282 -8.10 -13.97 13.95
N ALA A 283 -8.88 -15.04 14.04
CA ALA A 283 -9.10 -15.75 15.31
C ALA A 283 -7.83 -16.44 15.87
N ARG A 284 -6.89 -16.84 14.98
CA ARG A 284 -5.58 -17.40 15.38
C ARG A 284 -4.60 -16.34 15.86
N ASP A 285 -4.84 -15.07 15.60
CA ASP A 285 -4.02 -13.93 16.01
C ASP A 285 -2.53 -14.06 15.62
N LEU A 286 -2.28 -14.37 14.32
CA LEU A 286 -0.93 -14.57 13.81
C LEU A 286 -0.14 -13.25 13.78
N PRO A 287 1.17 -13.28 14.15
CA PRO A 287 2.00 -12.10 14.06
C PRO A 287 2.34 -11.74 12.62
N PHE A 288 2.33 -10.43 12.32
CA PHE A 288 3.04 -9.90 11.16
C PHE A 288 4.51 -9.69 11.55
N ARG A 289 5.44 -10.18 10.72
CA ARG A 289 6.88 -10.08 10.97
C ARG A 289 7.52 -9.12 9.98
N GLU A 290 8.52 -8.37 10.44
CA GLU A 290 9.38 -7.54 9.59
C GLU A 290 10.83 -8.02 9.78
N GLU A 291 11.50 -8.38 8.69
CA GLU A 291 12.84 -8.95 8.72
C GLU A 291 13.72 -8.32 7.65
N TRP A 292 15.04 -8.30 7.89
CA TRP A 292 16.02 -7.95 6.89
C TRP A 292 16.53 -9.22 6.22
N TRP A 293 16.40 -9.27 4.90
CA TRP A 293 16.87 -10.36 4.08
C TRP A 293 17.98 -9.88 3.15
N THR A 294 18.90 -10.74 2.74
CA THR A 294 19.78 -10.45 1.61
C THR A 294 18.94 -10.35 0.33
N LEU A 295 19.41 -9.57 -0.62
CA LEU A 295 18.72 -9.41 -1.90
C LEU A 295 18.56 -10.75 -2.62
N GLU A 296 19.55 -11.62 -2.53
CA GLU A 296 19.55 -12.96 -3.12
C GLU A 296 18.47 -13.87 -2.51
N GLU A 297 18.43 -13.96 -1.17
CA GLU A 297 17.42 -14.76 -0.46
C GLU A 297 16.00 -14.25 -0.73
N ALA A 298 15.80 -12.93 -0.70
CA ALA A 298 14.49 -12.33 -0.99
C ALA A 298 14.03 -12.64 -2.42
N ARG A 299 14.93 -12.56 -3.42
CA ARG A 299 14.60 -12.90 -4.80
C ARG A 299 14.25 -14.37 -4.95
N ALA A 300 15.04 -15.27 -4.38
CA ALA A 300 14.78 -16.70 -4.44
C ALA A 300 13.41 -17.05 -3.84
N GLN A 301 13.10 -16.49 -2.67
CA GLN A 301 11.82 -16.73 -1.99
C GLN A 301 10.62 -16.19 -2.77
N LEU A 302 10.71 -14.96 -3.29
CA LEU A 302 9.63 -14.36 -4.08
C LEU A 302 9.44 -15.07 -5.41
N GLN A 303 10.51 -15.60 -6.01
CA GLN A 303 10.43 -16.43 -7.21
C GLN A 303 9.74 -17.77 -6.93
N GLU A 304 10.03 -18.41 -5.80
CA GLU A 304 9.34 -19.64 -5.36
C GLU A 304 7.83 -19.39 -5.11
N GLN A 305 7.46 -18.23 -4.59
CA GLN A 305 6.06 -17.82 -4.45
C GLN A 305 5.38 -17.47 -5.79
N GLY A 306 6.14 -17.34 -6.89
CA GLY A 306 5.64 -16.91 -8.20
C GLY A 306 5.37 -15.40 -8.29
N TRP A 307 6.00 -14.57 -7.46
CA TRP A 307 5.83 -13.12 -7.40
C TRP A 307 6.84 -12.42 -8.32
N GLN A 308 6.55 -12.47 -9.62
CA GLN A 308 7.47 -11.97 -10.64
C GLN A 308 7.67 -10.44 -10.57
N HIS A 309 6.61 -9.66 -10.23
CA HIS A 309 6.73 -8.21 -10.13
C HIS A 309 7.71 -7.77 -9.03
N ALA A 310 7.68 -8.48 -7.91
CA ALA A 310 8.62 -8.25 -6.82
C ALA A 310 10.06 -8.62 -7.22
N VAL A 311 10.24 -9.74 -7.93
CA VAL A 311 11.55 -10.16 -8.47
C VAL A 311 12.10 -9.10 -9.40
N ASP A 312 11.30 -8.63 -10.38
CA ASP A 312 11.68 -7.57 -11.34
C ASP A 312 12.13 -6.29 -10.63
N LEU A 313 11.41 -5.90 -9.55
CA LEU A 313 11.77 -4.71 -8.79
C LEU A 313 13.10 -4.88 -8.08
N LEU A 314 13.34 -6.05 -7.49
CA LEU A 314 14.61 -6.35 -6.81
C LEU A 314 15.81 -6.46 -7.76
N GLU A 315 15.59 -6.75 -9.05
CA GLU A 315 16.66 -6.76 -10.04
C GLU A 315 17.28 -5.37 -10.27
N THR A 316 16.52 -4.30 -10.02
CA THR A 316 16.98 -2.92 -10.14
C THR A 316 17.35 -2.28 -8.80
N ALA A 317 17.25 -3.03 -7.69
CA ALA A 317 17.68 -2.59 -6.36
C ALA A 317 19.21 -2.49 -6.27
N ARG A 318 19.68 -1.50 -5.50
CA ARG A 318 21.12 -1.22 -5.32
C ARG A 318 21.65 -1.62 -3.95
N GLU A 319 20.74 -1.85 -3.02
CA GLU A 319 21.04 -2.23 -1.64
C GLU A 319 21.39 -3.72 -1.57
N ALA A 320 22.29 -4.09 -0.68
CA ALA A 320 22.64 -5.51 -0.44
C ALA A 320 21.56 -6.27 0.34
N THR A 321 20.67 -5.55 1.02
CA THR A 321 19.60 -6.12 1.84
C THR A 321 18.28 -5.40 1.62
N VAL A 322 17.18 -6.12 1.77
CA VAL A 322 15.82 -5.59 1.64
C VAL A 322 15.00 -5.93 2.88
N ARG A 323 14.05 -5.07 3.23
CA ARG A 323 13.06 -5.40 4.27
C ARG A 323 11.92 -6.20 3.68
N MET A 324 11.71 -7.37 4.25
CA MET A 324 10.57 -8.25 3.97
C MET A 324 9.55 -8.15 5.10
N VAL A 325 8.29 -8.38 4.76
CA VAL A 325 7.20 -8.58 5.72
C VAL A 325 6.56 -9.94 5.46
N SER A 326 6.06 -10.59 6.52
CA SER A 326 5.39 -11.87 6.36
C SER A 326 4.13 -11.99 7.21
N CYS A 327 3.16 -12.75 6.69
CA CYS A 327 2.02 -13.28 7.43
C CYS A 327 1.97 -14.78 7.15
N GLY A 328 2.20 -15.60 8.16
CA GLY A 328 2.26 -17.05 7.97
C GLY A 328 3.34 -17.49 6.98
N LYS A 329 2.91 -18.01 5.82
CA LYS A 329 3.81 -18.48 4.74
C LYS A 329 4.08 -17.42 3.67
N VAL A 330 3.20 -16.46 3.52
CA VAL A 330 3.33 -15.42 2.49
C VAL A 330 4.31 -14.35 2.96
N GLN A 331 5.23 -14.01 2.06
CA GLN A 331 6.25 -12.99 2.23
C GLN A 331 6.10 -11.93 1.14
N ALA A 332 6.27 -10.67 1.51
CA ALA A 332 6.15 -9.52 0.62
C ALA A 332 7.25 -8.49 0.88
N LEU A 333 7.48 -7.61 -0.08
CA LEU A 333 8.33 -6.45 0.11
C LEU A 333 7.67 -5.47 1.10
N ARG A 334 8.44 -4.94 2.04
CA ARG A 334 7.92 -3.96 2.99
C ARG A 334 7.67 -2.61 2.31
N MET A 335 6.39 -2.22 2.25
CA MET A 335 5.97 -0.92 1.73
C MET A 335 5.67 0.11 2.84
N GLY A 336 5.39 -0.35 4.04
CA GLY A 336 5.08 0.44 5.23
C GLY A 336 5.01 -0.45 6.46
N PRO A 337 4.74 0.09 7.66
CA PRO A 337 4.46 -0.73 8.83
C PRO A 337 3.15 -1.48 8.65
N LEU A 338 3.08 -2.67 9.24
CA LEU A 338 1.86 -3.45 9.36
C LEU A 338 1.37 -3.44 10.82
N VAL A 339 0.10 -3.80 11.02
CA VAL A 339 -0.41 -4.04 12.38
C VAL A 339 0.37 -5.18 13.05
N PRO A 340 0.43 -5.24 14.38
CA PRO A 340 1.17 -6.29 15.09
C PRO A 340 0.74 -7.71 14.76
N THR A 341 -0.57 -7.96 14.70
CA THR A 341 -1.15 -9.29 14.51
C THR A 341 -2.44 -9.25 13.71
N THR A 342 -2.81 -10.40 13.15
CA THR A 342 -4.05 -10.55 12.37
C THR A 342 -5.30 -10.34 13.19
N GLY A 343 -5.27 -10.54 14.51
CA GLY A 343 -6.40 -10.31 15.43
C GLY A 343 -6.89 -8.86 15.44
N MET A 344 -6.08 -7.91 15.02
CA MET A 344 -6.46 -6.50 14.89
C MET A 344 -7.27 -6.19 13.61
N LEU A 345 -7.47 -7.14 12.71
CA LEU A 345 -8.03 -6.94 11.37
C LEU A 345 -9.48 -7.41 11.21
N ALA A 346 -10.31 -7.32 12.24
CA ALA A 346 -11.70 -7.82 12.18
C ALA A 346 -12.65 -7.01 11.26
N GLY A 347 -12.28 -5.79 10.88
CA GLY A 347 -13.16 -4.84 10.17
C GLY A 347 -12.98 -4.81 8.65
N PHE A 348 -13.14 -5.94 7.96
CA PHE A 348 -13.11 -6.02 6.50
C PHE A 348 -14.39 -6.63 5.91
N ALA A 349 -14.65 -6.34 4.62
CA ALA A 349 -15.69 -6.99 3.83
C ALA A 349 -15.10 -7.48 2.50
N LEU A 350 -15.61 -8.60 1.99
CA LEU A 350 -15.35 -9.11 0.66
C LEU A 350 -16.65 -9.08 -0.15
N GLN A 351 -16.60 -8.47 -1.33
CA GLN A 351 -17.71 -8.44 -2.29
C GLN A 351 -17.29 -9.23 -3.53
N ALA A 352 -18.10 -10.22 -3.93
CA ALA A 352 -17.79 -11.04 -5.09
C ALA A 352 -17.88 -10.20 -6.38
N THR A 353 -17.01 -10.54 -7.33
CA THR A 353 -17.02 -10.02 -8.71
C THR A 353 -16.96 -11.21 -9.69
N GLU A 354 -17.05 -10.96 -11.00
CA GLU A 354 -17.06 -12.03 -11.99
C GLU A 354 -15.81 -12.92 -11.90
N ASP A 355 -14.61 -12.32 -11.73
CA ASP A 355 -13.33 -13.01 -11.76
C ASP A 355 -12.54 -12.85 -10.44
N GLY A 356 -13.21 -12.51 -9.34
CA GLY A 356 -12.49 -12.30 -8.08
C GLY A 356 -13.33 -11.69 -6.96
N ALA A 357 -12.76 -10.74 -6.24
CA ALA A 357 -13.44 -10.03 -5.16
C ALA A 357 -12.93 -8.59 -4.98
N VAL A 358 -13.75 -7.74 -4.39
CA VAL A 358 -13.33 -6.45 -3.84
C VAL A 358 -13.19 -6.59 -2.33
N LEU A 359 -11.97 -6.38 -1.84
CA LEU A 359 -11.66 -6.31 -0.41
C LEU A 359 -11.82 -4.86 0.05
N VAL A 360 -12.70 -4.64 1.02
CA VAL A 360 -12.98 -3.32 1.58
C VAL A 360 -12.57 -3.29 3.05
N THR A 361 -11.84 -2.26 3.46
CA THR A 361 -11.48 -2.01 4.87
C THR A 361 -12.22 -0.78 5.40
N GLY A 362 -12.87 -0.92 6.56
CA GLY A 362 -13.72 0.12 7.13
C GLY A 362 -15.07 0.27 6.41
N ALA A 363 -15.64 1.48 6.37
CA ALA A 363 -16.92 1.72 5.73
C ALA A 363 -16.86 1.43 4.22
N PRO A 364 -17.82 0.66 3.66
CA PRO A 364 -17.85 0.40 2.24
C PRO A 364 -17.95 1.72 1.47
N PRO A 365 -17.20 1.88 0.37
CA PRO A 365 -17.36 3.03 -0.50
C PRO A 365 -18.78 3.02 -1.08
N GLN A 366 -19.43 4.19 -1.10
CA GLN A 366 -20.68 4.37 -1.82
C GLN A 366 -20.36 4.24 -3.31
N ASP A 367 -20.95 3.27 -3.96
CA ASP A 367 -20.85 2.92 -5.38
C ASP A 367 -19.49 3.22 -6.07
N LEU A 368 -18.75 2.15 -6.31
CA LEU A 368 -17.57 2.17 -7.19
C LEU A 368 -18.09 1.94 -8.60
N GLY A 369 -18.35 2.99 -9.37
CA GLY A 369 -18.86 2.99 -10.74
C GLY A 369 -18.38 1.83 -11.64
N ARG A 370 -19.34 1.06 -12.18
CA ARG A 370 -19.21 -0.39 -12.32
C ARG A 370 -18.60 -0.90 -13.62
N SER A 371 -18.73 -0.21 -14.74
CA SER A 371 -18.28 -0.77 -16.03
C SER A 371 -17.24 0.08 -16.75
N ALA A 372 -17.38 1.38 -16.76
CA ALA A 372 -16.53 2.26 -17.54
C ALA A 372 -15.07 2.29 -17.06
N TRP A 373 -14.83 2.05 -15.75
CA TRP A 373 -13.48 1.96 -15.16
C TRP A 373 -12.76 0.69 -15.62
N ALA A 374 -13.49 -0.41 -15.60
CA ALA A 374 -12.98 -1.71 -15.96
C ALA A 374 -12.42 -1.69 -17.39
N ASP A 375 -13.20 -1.20 -18.35
CA ASP A 375 -12.82 -1.15 -19.75
C ASP A 375 -11.56 -0.29 -19.98
N VAL A 376 -11.47 0.85 -19.29
CA VAL A 376 -10.32 1.76 -19.39
C VAL A 376 -9.05 1.13 -18.82
N MET A 377 -9.13 0.51 -17.66
CA MET A 377 -7.99 -0.15 -17.02
C MET A 377 -7.52 -1.33 -17.86
N ASN A 378 -8.45 -2.09 -18.44
CA ASN A 378 -8.16 -3.22 -19.32
C ASN A 378 -7.46 -2.81 -20.62
N GLU A 379 -8.00 -1.78 -21.28
CA GLU A 379 -7.37 -1.26 -22.52
C GLU A 379 -5.94 -0.80 -22.21
N HIS A 380 -5.74 -0.12 -21.06
CA HIS A 380 -4.44 0.38 -20.64
C HIS A 380 -3.48 -0.76 -20.25
N GLY A 381 -3.96 -1.74 -19.45
CA GLY A 381 -3.16 -2.90 -19.05
C GLY A 381 -2.69 -3.74 -20.23
N ARG A 382 -3.57 -4.03 -21.20
CA ARG A 382 -3.21 -4.74 -22.45
C ARG A 382 -2.16 -4.00 -23.25
N TRP A 383 -2.29 -2.69 -23.32
CA TRP A 383 -1.31 -1.85 -24.02
C TRP A 383 0.06 -1.87 -23.33
N LEU A 384 0.12 -1.73 -22.00
CA LEU A 384 1.37 -1.79 -21.23
C LEU A 384 2.05 -3.16 -21.33
N ALA A 385 1.26 -4.23 -21.27
CA ALA A 385 1.77 -5.59 -21.46
C ALA A 385 2.39 -5.77 -22.85
N GLY A 386 1.78 -5.17 -23.89
CA GLY A 386 2.34 -5.13 -25.26
C GLY A 386 3.68 -4.41 -25.35
N LEU A 387 3.95 -3.44 -24.46
CA LEU A 387 5.24 -2.76 -24.33
C LEU A 387 6.24 -3.47 -23.40
N GLY A 388 5.86 -4.57 -22.77
CA GLY A 388 6.68 -5.24 -21.74
C GLY A 388 6.77 -4.47 -20.41
N VAL A 389 5.89 -3.48 -20.18
CA VAL A 389 5.85 -2.66 -18.96
C VAL A 389 4.77 -3.19 -18.04
N THR A 390 5.02 -4.32 -17.40
CA THR A 390 4.06 -5.02 -16.53
C THR A 390 4.18 -4.64 -15.06
N SER A 391 5.32 -4.08 -14.65
CA SER A 391 5.61 -3.72 -13.26
C SER A 391 6.51 -2.50 -13.17
N VAL A 392 6.68 -1.94 -11.96
CA VAL A 392 7.69 -0.90 -11.70
C VAL A 392 9.09 -1.41 -11.99
N GLY A 393 9.39 -2.67 -11.67
CA GLY A 393 10.68 -3.30 -11.98
C GLY A 393 10.93 -3.40 -13.49
N ALA A 394 9.94 -3.91 -14.24
CA ALA A 394 10.03 -3.99 -15.71
C ALA A 394 10.19 -2.61 -16.36
N PHE A 395 9.45 -1.59 -15.88
CA PHE A 395 9.62 -0.21 -16.30
C PHE A 395 11.02 0.33 -16.02
N ASN A 396 11.55 0.13 -14.81
CA ASN A 396 12.89 0.54 -14.43
C ASN A 396 13.97 -0.11 -15.33
N ARG A 397 13.81 -1.40 -15.62
CA ARG A 397 14.69 -2.13 -16.54
C ARG A 397 14.69 -1.48 -17.93
N GLY A 398 13.51 -1.20 -18.49
CA GLY A 398 13.39 -0.49 -19.76
C GLY A 398 14.05 0.89 -19.76
N CYS A 399 14.01 1.61 -18.62
CA CYS A 399 14.73 2.88 -18.46
C CYS A 399 16.25 2.69 -18.49
N ILE A 400 16.76 1.67 -17.81
CA ILE A 400 18.20 1.34 -17.75
C ILE A 400 18.71 0.92 -19.14
N ASP A 401 17.90 0.18 -19.87
CA ASP A 401 18.21 -0.31 -21.22
C ASP A 401 18.09 0.77 -22.32
N GLY A 402 17.70 2.01 -21.95
CA GLY A 402 17.67 3.16 -22.87
C GLY A 402 16.35 3.36 -23.62
N ASN A 403 15.28 2.64 -23.31
CA ASN A 403 14.00 2.67 -24.01
C ASN A 403 13.08 3.84 -23.60
N VAL A 404 13.56 4.77 -22.77
CA VAL A 404 12.77 5.89 -22.21
C VAL A 404 12.04 6.69 -23.27
N SER A 405 12.75 7.12 -24.32
CA SER A 405 12.18 8.00 -25.36
C SER A 405 11.08 7.32 -26.18
N GLU A 406 11.19 6.01 -26.41
CA GLU A 406 10.17 5.22 -27.09
C GLU A 406 8.94 5.04 -26.19
N THR A 407 9.15 4.66 -24.95
CA THR A 407 8.07 4.50 -23.96
C THR A 407 7.26 5.79 -23.81
N ILE A 408 7.93 6.95 -23.72
CA ILE A 408 7.24 8.25 -23.62
C ILE A 408 6.42 8.53 -24.88
N ARG A 409 7.01 8.37 -26.09
CA ARG A 409 6.30 8.61 -27.35
C ARG A 409 5.06 7.75 -27.50
N VAL A 410 5.16 6.48 -27.15
CA VAL A 410 4.02 5.55 -27.24
C VAL A 410 2.96 5.88 -26.20
N ALA A 411 3.34 6.22 -24.95
CA ALA A 411 2.41 6.65 -23.90
C ALA A 411 1.63 7.92 -24.31
N GLU A 412 2.30 8.91 -24.87
CA GLU A 412 1.65 10.13 -25.35
C GLU A 412 0.78 9.86 -26.59
N GLY A 413 1.23 9.01 -27.51
CA GLY A 413 0.44 8.58 -28.67
C GLY A 413 -0.84 7.85 -28.26
N PHE A 414 -0.79 7.05 -27.20
CA PHE A 414 -1.97 6.40 -26.65
C PHE A 414 -2.98 7.43 -26.09
N HIS A 415 -2.52 8.44 -25.35
CA HIS A 415 -3.37 9.54 -24.90
C HIS A 415 -4.03 10.29 -26.06
N GLU A 416 -3.26 10.66 -27.11
CA GLU A 416 -3.81 11.34 -28.28
C GLU A 416 -4.89 10.50 -28.98
N LYS A 417 -4.63 9.20 -29.16
CA LYS A 417 -5.61 8.28 -29.77
C LYS A 417 -6.92 8.24 -28.98
N ARG A 418 -6.85 8.24 -27.63
CA ARG A 418 -8.03 8.24 -26.78
C ARG A 418 -8.78 9.57 -26.81
N LEU A 419 -8.07 10.70 -26.83
CA LEU A 419 -8.67 12.03 -26.99
C LEU A 419 -9.40 12.14 -28.33
N GLY A 420 -8.80 11.62 -29.42
CA GLY A 420 -9.46 11.53 -30.72
C GLY A 420 -10.75 10.74 -30.68
N LYS A 421 -10.74 9.54 -30.05
CA LYS A 421 -11.97 8.72 -29.87
C LYS A 421 -13.08 9.48 -29.10
N ILE A 422 -12.73 10.31 -28.11
CA ILE A 422 -13.71 11.13 -27.37
C ILE A 422 -14.29 12.18 -28.31
N ALA A 423 -13.47 12.88 -29.09
CA ALA A 423 -13.93 13.88 -30.06
C ALA A 423 -14.84 13.24 -31.12
N ASP A 424 -14.48 12.07 -31.66
CA ASP A 424 -15.29 11.29 -32.60
C ASP A 424 -16.65 10.90 -32.00
N SER A 425 -16.67 10.47 -30.72
CA SER A 425 -17.91 10.10 -30.01
C SER A 425 -18.84 11.30 -29.82
N ILE A 426 -18.31 12.48 -29.59
CA ILE A 426 -19.07 13.74 -29.52
C ILE A 426 -19.62 14.11 -30.91
N ALA A 427 -18.78 14.02 -31.95
CA ALA A 427 -19.15 14.34 -33.33
C ALA A 427 -20.22 13.37 -33.87
N ALA A 428 -20.14 12.09 -33.54
CA ALA A 428 -21.11 11.06 -33.92
C ALA A 428 -22.55 11.33 -33.40
N ARG A 429 -22.71 12.21 -32.43
CA ARG A 429 -24.03 12.68 -31.99
C ARG A 429 -24.63 13.79 -32.89
N GLU A 430 -24.05 14.05 -34.07
CA GLU A 430 -24.58 14.90 -35.15
C GLU A 430 -25.03 16.30 -34.69
N GLY A 431 -24.21 16.98 -33.88
CA GLY A 431 -24.49 18.32 -33.36
C GLY A 431 -25.55 18.38 -32.24
N ARG A 432 -26.06 17.24 -31.78
CA ARG A 432 -26.96 17.19 -30.62
C ARG A 432 -26.27 17.59 -29.33
N VAL A 433 -24.96 17.29 -29.18
CA VAL A 433 -24.20 17.71 -28.03
C VAL A 433 -23.95 19.22 -28.07
N ARG A 434 -24.40 19.92 -27.06
CA ARG A 434 -24.19 21.37 -26.88
C ARG A 434 -23.34 21.71 -25.67
N VAL A 435 -23.30 20.81 -24.68
CA VAL A 435 -22.52 20.97 -23.45
C VAL A 435 -21.71 19.72 -23.20
N VAL A 436 -20.41 19.90 -22.90
CA VAL A 436 -19.52 18.84 -22.44
C VAL A 436 -19.13 19.14 -21.00
N GLY A 437 -19.62 18.32 -20.07
CA GLY A 437 -19.27 18.40 -18.65
C GLY A 437 -17.99 17.60 -18.39
N ILE A 438 -16.94 18.23 -17.86
CA ILE A 438 -15.66 17.58 -17.59
C ILE A 438 -15.40 17.64 -16.11
N ALA A 439 -15.39 16.47 -15.46
CA ALA A 439 -15.09 16.36 -14.03
C ALA A 439 -13.92 15.43 -13.76
N GLY A 440 -13.32 15.68 -12.64
CA GLY A 440 -12.25 14.84 -12.11
C GLY A 440 -11.70 15.43 -10.82
N PRO A 441 -11.09 14.59 -9.98
CA PRO A 441 -10.56 15.03 -8.69
C PRO A 441 -9.40 16.02 -8.83
N SER A 442 -8.99 16.60 -7.71
CA SER A 442 -7.86 17.54 -7.67
C SER A 442 -6.59 16.90 -8.26
N SER A 443 -5.85 17.67 -9.07
CA SER A 443 -4.62 17.23 -9.76
C SER A 443 -4.80 16.02 -10.69
N SER A 444 -5.98 15.85 -11.26
CA SER A 444 -6.23 14.85 -12.30
C SER A 444 -5.74 15.24 -13.69
N GLY A 445 -5.36 16.50 -13.93
CA GLY A 445 -4.92 16.98 -15.24
C GLY A 445 -6.04 17.56 -16.11
N LYS A 446 -7.13 18.05 -15.48
CA LYS A 446 -8.30 18.61 -16.18
C LYS A 446 -7.96 19.72 -17.17
N THR A 447 -7.16 20.66 -16.75
CA THR A 447 -6.86 21.85 -17.55
C THR A 447 -6.13 21.52 -18.85
N THR A 448 -5.14 20.65 -18.77
CA THR A 448 -4.43 20.20 -19.99
C THR A 448 -5.30 19.28 -20.85
N PHE A 449 -6.06 18.38 -20.22
CA PHE A 449 -7.00 17.52 -20.93
C PHE A 449 -7.95 18.34 -21.82
N ILE A 450 -8.55 19.40 -21.27
CA ILE A 450 -9.45 20.28 -22.02
C ILE A 450 -8.77 20.93 -23.21
N LYS A 451 -7.56 21.42 -23.03
CA LYS A 451 -6.77 22.06 -24.10
C LYS A 451 -6.44 21.08 -25.21
N ARG A 452 -6.07 19.84 -24.86
CA ARG A 452 -5.84 18.76 -25.84
C ARG A 452 -7.14 18.32 -26.52
N LEU A 453 -8.23 18.14 -25.76
CA LEU A 453 -9.55 17.79 -26.33
C LEU A 453 -10.06 18.89 -27.26
N LYS A 454 -9.82 20.16 -26.94
CA LYS A 454 -10.14 21.29 -27.83
C LYS A 454 -9.51 21.12 -29.23
N VAL A 455 -8.25 20.73 -29.29
CA VAL A 455 -7.57 20.47 -30.58
C VAL A 455 -8.29 19.36 -31.33
N GLN A 456 -8.60 18.25 -30.70
CA GLN A 456 -9.27 17.10 -31.34
C GLN A 456 -10.69 17.45 -31.81
N LEU A 457 -11.46 18.22 -31.03
CA LEU A 457 -12.78 18.69 -31.43
C LEU A 457 -12.71 19.62 -32.65
N THR A 458 -11.71 20.50 -32.69
CA THR A 458 -11.49 21.39 -33.85
C THR A 458 -11.20 20.60 -35.14
N LEU A 459 -10.44 19.49 -35.03
CA LEU A 459 -10.15 18.61 -36.19
C LEU A 459 -11.42 17.95 -36.77
N VAL A 460 -12.43 17.70 -35.96
CA VAL A 460 -13.72 17.15 -36.41
C VAL A 460 -14.78 18.25 -36.70
N GLY A 461 -14.36 19.52 -36.81
CA GLY A 461 -15.19 20.64 -37.19
C GLY A 461 -16.09 21.21 -36.09
N ILE A 462 -15.83 20.91 -34.84
CA ILE A 462 -16.50 21.45 -33.66
C ILE A 462 -15.63 22.54 -33.02
N ASP A 463 -16.17 23.73 -32.75
CA ASP A 463 -15.48 24.83 -32.08
C ASP A 463 -15.81 24.84 -30.58
N PRO A 464 -14.92 24.36 -29.69
CA PRO A 464 -15.19 24.28 -28.25
C PRO A 464 -14.85 25.58 -27.52
N VAL A 465 -15.73 25.99 -26.62
CA VAL A 465 -15.54 27.12 -25.70
C VAL A 465 -15.50 26.61 -24.27
N ALA A 466 -14.41 26.83 -23.55
CA ALA A 466 -14.24 26.35 -22.17
C ALA A 466 -14.66 27.42 -21.16
N VAL A 467 -15.37 26.99 -20.12
CA VAL A 467 -15.76 27.79 -18.97
C VAL A 467 -15.45 27.00 -17.71
N SER A 468 -14.72 27.62 -16.79
CA SER A 468 -14.40 27.03 -15.48
C SER A 468 -15.57 27.20 -14.50
N LEU A 469 -15.97 26.14 -13.82
CA LEU A 469 -16.93 26.21 -12.74
C LEU A 469 -16.37 26.97 -11.53
N ASP A 470 -15.04 27.01 -11.38
CA ASP A 470 -14.38 27.72 -10.29
C ASP A 470 -14.59 29.26 -10.38
N ASP A 471 -14.90 29.79 -11.59
CA ASP A 471 -15.27 31.19 -11.77
C ASP A 471 -16.70 31.53 -11.28
N TYR A 472 -17.50 30.51 -10.96
CA TYR A 472 -18.87 30.65 -10.46
C TYR A 472 -19.02 30.43 -8.97
N TYR A 473 -17.94 30.45 -8.18
CA TYR A 473 -18.06 30.41 -6.72
C TYR A 473 -18.83 31.65 -6.20
N VAL A 474 -19.66 31.44 -5.19
CA VAL A 474 -20.26 32.54 -4.43
C VAL A 474 -19.18 33.27 -3.63
N ASP A 475 -19.45 34.50 -3.15
CA ASP A 475 -18.54 35.18 -2.23
C ASP A 475 -18.15 34.26 -1.07
N ARG A 476 -16.88 34.31 -0.65
CA ARG A 476 -16.33 33.46 0.42
C ARG A 476 -17.21 33.40 1.67
N VAL A 477 -17.76 34.56 2.07
CA VAL A 477 -18.62 34.66 3.25
C VAL A 477 -19.96 33.89 3.11
N ARG A 478 -20.36 33.58 1.88
CA ARG A 478 -21.59 32.82 1.53
C ARG A 478 -21.32 31.35 1.29
N THR A 479 -20.05 30.94 1.22
CA THR A 479 -19.68 29.52 1.03
C THR A 479 -20.23 28.68 2.19
N PRO A 480 -20.86 27.51 1.93
CA PRO A 480 -21.31 26.59 2.97
C PRO A 480 -20.18 26.23 3.93
N LYS A 481 -20.53 25.86 5.16
CA LYS A 481 -19.58 25.37 6.15
C LYS A 481 -19.77 23.87 6.35
N ASP A 482 -18.66 23.17 6.51
CA ASP A 482 -18.65 21.75 6.86
C ASP A 482 -19.04 21.52 8.35
N THR A 483 -19.11 20.26 8.77
CA THR A 483 -19.44 19.85 10.13
C THR A 483 -18.44 20.34 11.20
N ARG A 484 -17.27 20.85 10.78
CA ARG A 484 -16.23 21.44 11.66
C ARG A 484 -16.32 22.96 11.70
N GLY A 485 -17.23 23.58 10.94
CA GLY A 485 -17.39 25.03 10.82
C GLY A 485 -16.43 25.69 9.83
N GLU A 486 -15.65 24.90 9.06
CA GLU A 486 -14.76 25.40 8.01
C GLU A 486 -15.50 25.55 6.69
N TYR A 487 -15.06 26.48 5.82
CA TYR A 487 -15.68 26.66 4.50
C TYR A 487 -15.52 25.43 3.63
N ASP A 488 -16.65 24.88 3.15
CA ASP A 488 -16.70 23.73 2.23
C ASP A 488 -16.78 24.22 0.78
N TYR A 489 -15.63 24.43 0.17
CA TYR A 489 -15.53 24.80 -1.25
C TYR A 489 -15.81 23.65 -2.20
N GLU A 490 -15.89 22.42 -1.70
CA GLU A 490 -16.21 21.23 -2.49
C GLU A 490 -17.72 21.00 -2.59
N ALA A 491 -18.54 21.69 -1.80
CA ALA A 491 -19.99 21.59 -1.87
C ALA A 491 -20.54 22.19 -3.17
N LEU A 492 -21.59 21.57 -3.73
CA LEU A 492 -22.26 22.10 -4.94
C LEU A 492 -22.84 23.50 -4.71
N GLU A 493 -23.29 23.76 -3.51
CA GLU A 493 -23.89 25.03 -3.05
C GLU A 493 -22.84 26.15 -2.85
N ALA A 494 -21.53 25.82 -2.97
CA ALA A 494 -20.48 26.83 -3.06
C ALA A 494 -20.49 27.55 -4.43
N LEU A 495 -21.18 26.99 -5.43
CA LEU A 495 -21.36 27.60 -6.74
C LEU A 495 -22.66 28.42 -6.80
N ASP A 496 -22.63 29.53 -7.52
CA ASP A 496 -23.83 30.29 -7.91
C ASP A 496 -24.59 29.59 -9.05
N LEU A 497 -25.32 28.53 -8.68
CA LEU A 497 -26.07 27.70 -9.64
C LEU A 497 -27.13 28.49 -10.43
N PRO A 498 -27.86 29.42 -9.82
CA PRO A 498 -28.81 30.26 -10.57
C PRO A 498 -28.12 31.04 -11.69
N LEU A 499 -27.01 31.71 -11.39
CA LEU A 499 -26.22 32.48 -12.36
C LEU A 499 -25.65 31.58 -13.46
N LEU A 500 -25.04 30.46 -13.09
CA LEU A 500 -24.48 29.50 -14.06
C LEU A 500 -25.57 29.01 -15.02
N ARG A 501 -26.71 28.59 -14.50
CA ARG A 501 -27.82 28.07 -15.31
C ARG A 501 -28.43 29.14 -16.22
N ASP A 502 -28.54 30.38 -15.78
CA ASP A 502 -28.97 31.51 -16.62
C ASP A 502 -27.97 31.72 -17.76
N HIS A 503 -26.71 31.83 -17.46
CA HIS A 503 -25.65 32.00 -18.49
C HIS A 503 -25.65 30.86 -19.51
N VAL A 504 -25.78 29.61 -19.08
CA VAL A 504 -25.82 28.44 -19.97
C VAL A 504 -27.07 28.48 -20.85
N ARG A 505 -28.29 28.79 -20.31
CA ARG A 505 -29.52 28.92 -21.11
C ARG A 505 -29.41 30.01 -22.18
N ARG A 506 -28.87 31.16 -21.82
CA ARG A 506 -28.67 32.29 -22.76
C ARG A 506 -27.67 31.94 -23.85
N LEU A 507 -26.55 31.32 -23.50
CA LEU A 507 -25.56 30.83 -24.46
C LEU A 507 -26.14 29.81 -25.44
N LEU A 508 -26.98 28.88 -24.96
CA LEU A 508 -27.65 27.88 -25.82
C LEU A 508 -28.65 28.51 -26.79
N ARG A 509 -29.21 29.67 -26.44
CA ARG A 509 -30.07 30.47 -27.34
C ARG A 509 -29.24 31.31 -28.33
N GLY A 510 -27.90 31.27 -28.26
CA GLY A 510 -27.03 32.06 -29.11
C GLY A 510 -26.82 33.51 -28.65
N GLU A 511 -27.25 33.84 -27.43
CA GLU A 511 -27.01 35.16 -26.83
C GLU A 511 -25.53 35.33 -26.46
N THR A 512 -25.04 36.58 -26.51
CA THR A 512 -23.73 36.92 -25.96
C THR A 512 -23.85 37.06 -24.44
N VAL A 513 -23.02 36.37 -23.70
CA VAL A 513 -22.96 36.40 -22.24
C VAL A 513 -21.59 36.80 -21.78
N LYS A 514 -21.50 37.75 -20.88
CA LYS A 514 -20.29 38.04 -20.13
C LYS A 514 -20.26 37.13 -18.93
N THR A 515 -19.29 36.20 -18.88
CA THR A 515 -19.21 35.14 -17.85
C THR A 515 -18.81 35.68 -16.49
N ALA A 516 -19.03 34.90 -15.46
CA ALA A 516 -18.55 35.22 -14.10
C ALA A 516 -17.04 35.09 -13.98
N ARG A 517 -16.49 35.69 -12.95
CA ARG A 517 -15.09 35.50 -12.51
C ARG A 517 -15.02 35.55 -10.99
N TYR A 518 -14.23 34.61 -10.44
CA TYR A 518 -13.97 34.54 -9.01
C TYR A 518 -12.52 34.88 -8.70
N ASP A 519 -12.31 35.80 -7.76
CA ASP A 519 -10.98 36.14 -7.27
C ASP A 519 -10.65 35.33 -5.99
N PHE A 520 -9.77 34.37 -6.11
CA PHE A 520 -9.36 33.50 -5.02
C PHE A 520 -8.62 34.24 -3.90
N VAL A 521 -7.97 35.37 -4.18
CA VAL A 521 -7.25 36.16 -3.19
C VAL A 521 -8.23 36.92 -2.30
N SER A 522 -9.08 37.73 -2.90
CA SER A 522 -10.08 38.52 -2.15
C SER A 522 -11.28 37.66 -1.70
N GLY A 523 -11.53 36.53 -2.36
CA GLY A 523 -12.71 35.68 -2.12
C GLY A 523 -14.00 36.31 -2.57
N LYS A 524 -13.99 37.14 -3.61
CA LYS A 524 -15.16 37.80 -4.19
C LYS A 524 -15.51 37.26 -5.56
N SER A 525 -16.80 37.18 -5.82
CA SER A 525 -17.39 36.83 -7.10
C SER A 525 -17.77 38.11 -7.87
N ASP A 526 -17.41 38.16 -9.14
CA ASP A 526 -17.92 39.16 -10.10
C ASP A 526 -18.79 38.45 -11.15
N PRO A 527 -20.11 38.59 -11.13
CA PRO A 527 -21.04 37.92 -12.06
C PRO A 527 -20.80 38.21 -13.55
N SER A 528 -20.05 39.27 -13.85
CA SER A 528 -19.77 39.72 -15.23
C SER A 528 -18.29 40.06 -15.45
N GLY A 529 -17.40 39.57 -14.59
CA GLY A 529 -15.95 39.85 -14.61
C GLY A 529 -15.17 39.03 -15.63
N GLY A 530 -15.79 38.01 -16.22
CA GLY A 530 -15.15 37.12 -17.20
C GLY A 530 -15.28 37.58 -18.65
N PRO A 531 -14.79 36.76 -19.60
CA PRO A 531 -14.86 37.07 -21.03
C PRO A 531 -16.27 37.02 -21.57
N GLU A 532 -16.49 37.76 -22.69
CA GLU A 532 -17.73 37.64 -23.47
C GLU A 532 -17.69 36.41 -24.35
N ILE A 533 -18.74 35.60 -24.29
CA ILE A 533 -18.90 34.36 -25.03
C ILE A 533 -20.23 34.39 -25.80
N THR A 534 -20.20 33.90 -27.05
CA THR A 534 -21.38 33.63 -27.88
C THR A 534 -21.29 32.20 -28.41
N LEU A 535 -22.32 31.40 -28.22
CA LEU A 535 -22.32 29.99 -28.62
C LEU A 535 -23.07 29.85 -29.97
N GLY A 536 -22.33 29.85 -31.09
CA GLY A 536 -22.87 29.62 -32.43
C GLY A 536 -23.30 28.16 -32.68
N PRO A 537 -23.84 27.84 -33.87
CA PRO A 537 -24.41 26.52 -34.18
C PRO A 537 -23.40 25.36 -34.10
N ARG A 538 -22.14 25.59 -34.44
CA ARG A 538 -21.04 24.58 -34.39
C ARG A 538 -20.22 24.64 -33.09
N ARG A 539 -20.63 25.46 -32.14
CA ARG A 539 -19.94 25.63 -30.87
C ARG A 539 -20.49 24.72 -29.80
N VAL A 540 -19.58 24.16 -29.02
CA VAL A 540 -19.89 23.34 -27.85
C VAL A 540 -19.30 24.00 -26.61
N LEU A 541 -20.11 24.15 -25.57
CA LEU A 541 -19.68 24.67 -24.28
C LEU A 541 -19.03 23.56 -23.46
N MET A 542 -17.76 23.69 -23.09
CA MET A 542 -17.08 22.80 -22.17
C MET A 542 -17.09 23.39 -20.76
N LEU A 543 -17.72 22.70 -19.80
CA LEU A 543 -17.77 23.08 -18.39
C LEU A 543 -16.77 22.23 -17.60
N GLU A 544 -15.76 22.88 -17.02
CA GLU A 544 -14.73 22.22 -16.23
C GLU A 544 -14.96 22.46 -14.74
N GLY A 545 -14.93 21.40 -13.95
CA GLY A 545 -14.90 21.49 -12.49
C GLY A 545 -15.25 20.17 -11.83
N ILE A 546 -15.15 20.12 -10.50
CA ILE A 546 -15.41 18.89 -9.73
C ILE A 546 -16.87 18.40 -9.88
N HIS A 547 -17.81 19.33 -10.17
CA HIS A 547 -19.25 19.04 -10.32
C HIS A 547 -19.69 18.77 -11.76
N GLY A 548 -18.79 18.66 -12.74
CA GLY A 548 -19.13 18.50 -14.15
C GLY A 548 -19.98 17.27 -14.48
N LEU A 549 -20.00 16.24 -13.61
CA LEU A 549 -20.85 15.05 -13.74
C LEU A 549 -22.18 15.17 -12.97
N ASN A 550 -22.28 16.09 -12.01
CA ASN A 550 -23.43 16.16 -11.13
C ASN A 550 -24.69 16.62 -11.90
N PRO A 551 -25.76 15.79 -11.98
CA PRO A 551 -26.99 16.18 -12.70
C PRO A 551 -27.61 17.47 -12.14
N ARG A 552 -27.46 17.74 -10.85
CA ARG A 552 -27.96 18.95 -10.19
C ARG A 552 -27.24 20.23 -10.65
N LEU A 553 -26.06 20.15 -11.28
CA LEU A 553 -25.30 21.32 -11.74
C LEU A 553 -26.16 22.14 -12.74
N LEU A 554 -26.58 21.51 -13.79
CA LEU A 554 -27.34 22.15 -14.87
C LEU A 554 -28.88 22.05 -14.66
N GLY A 555 -29.33 21.00 -13.93
CA GLY A 555 -30.77 20.77 -13.75
C GLY A 555 -31.52 20.79 -15.08
N ASP A 556 -32.61 21.55 -15.15
CA ASP A 556 -33.44 21.71 -16.36
C ASP A 556 -32.89 22.72 -17.39
N ALA A 557 -31.72 23.33 -17.12
CA ALA A 557 -31.16 24.33 -18.03
C ALA A 557 -30.65 23.71 -19.35
N VAL A 558 -30.30 22.41 -19.33
CA VAL A 558 -29.84 21.69 -20.51
C VAL A 558 -30.46 20.30 -20.53
N PRO A 559 -31.13 19.88 -21.62
CA PRO A 559 -31.58 18.51 -21.78
C PRO A 559 -30.44 17.52 -21.72
N SER A 560 -30.62 16.36 -21.05
CA SER A 560 -29.61 15.33 -20.92
C SER A 560 -29.04 14.85 -22.28
N ALA A 561 -29.89 14.76 -23.31
CA ALA A 561 -29.52 14.41 -24.68
C ALA A 561 -28.54 15.41 -25.34
N GLN A 562 -28.46 16.63 -24.85
CA GLN A 562 -27.54 17.67 -25.32
C GLN A 562 -26.25 17.76 -24.49
N THR A 563 -26.10 16.91 -23.47
CA THR A 563 -24.95 16.88 -22.58
C THR A 563 -24.09 15.64 -22.85
N PHE A 564 -22.78 15.82 -22.91
CA PHE A 564 -21.80 14.74 -22.91
C PHE A 564 -20.90 14.87 -21.69
N ARG A 565 -20.73 13.82 -20.92
CA ARG A 565 -20.01 13.85 -19.64
C ARG A 565 -18.74 13.05 -19.70
N VAL A 566 -17.64 13.69 -19.32
CA VAL A 566 -16.29 13.05 -19.28
C VAL A 566 -15.78 13.07 -17.85
N PHE A 567 -15.46 11.89 -17.35
CA PHE A 567 -14.73 11.77 -16.10
C PHE A 567 -13.26 11.55 -16.38
N ILE A 568 -12.37 12.27 -15.68
CA ILE A 568 -10.93 12.13 -15.85
C ILE A 568 -10.23 11.91 -14.51
N GLN A 569 -9.34 10.91 -14.46
CA GLN A 569 -8.53 10.61 -13.29
C GLN A 569 -7.30 9.81 -13.70
N PRO A 570 -6.14 9.95 -13.02
CA PRO A 570 -5.07 8.98 -13.20
C PRO A 570 -5.50 7.67 -12.54
N MET A 571 -5.48 6.58 -13.30
CA MET A 571 -5.98 5.27 -12.89
C MET A 571 -4.90 4.20 -12.92
N LEU A 572 -3.85 4.41 -13.72
CA LEU A 572 -2.76 3.47 -13.85
C LEU A 572 -2.09 3.24 -12.49
N ALA A 573 -2.09 2.00 -12.07
CA ALA A 573 -1.45 1.54 -10.87
C ALA A 573 -0.46 0.44 -11.22
N LEU A 574 0.79 0.80 -11.60
CA LEU A 574 1.84 -0.19 -11.78
C LEU A 574 2.05 -0.96 -10.47
N PRO A 575 2.12 -2.30 -10.54
CA PRO A 575 2.46 -3.10 -9.37
C PRO A 575 3.93 -2.88 -8.99
N TYR A 576 4.17 -2.75 -7.69
CA TYR A 576 5.53 -2.86 -7.14
C TYR A 576 5.90 -4.31 -6.97
N ASP A 577 4.97 -5.05 -6.39
CA ASP A 577 4.97 -6.47 -6.19
C ASP A 577 3.54 -6.99 -6.40
N ASP A 578 3.34 -8.27 -6.11
CA ASP A 578 2.04 -8.91 -6.32
C ASP A 578 0.99 -8.53 -5.25
N ALA A 579 1.42 -7.89 -4.16
CA ALA A 579 0.56 -7.39 -3.08
C ALA A 579 0.26 -5.89 -3.16
N SER A 580 1.12 -5.09 -3.80
CA SER A 580 1.13 -3.63 -3.67
C SER A 580 1.17 -2.92 -5.02
N ARG A 581 0.39 -1.85 -5.14
CA ARG A 581 0.34 -1.00 -6.34
C ARG A 581 0.50 0.48 -5.99
N VAL A 582 0.92 1.27 -6.96
CA VAL A 582 0.94 2.74 -6.83
C VAL A 582 -0.49 3.23 -6.59
N SER A 583 -0.71 3.96 -5.51
CA SER A 583 -2.02 4.54 -5.23
C SER A 583 -2.29 5.74 -6.16
N PRO A 584 -3.43 5.79 -6.88
CA PRO A 584 -3.86 6.98 -7.63
C PRO A 584 -3.92 8.24 -6.77
N SER A 585 -4.25 8.11 -5.49
CA SER A 585 -4.27 9.21 -4.53
C SER A 585 -2.86 9.75 -4.26
N ASP A 586 -1.87 8.88 -4.09
CA ASP A 586 -0.47 9.28 -3.86
C ASP A 586 0.11 9.96 -5.10
N LEU A 587 -0.19 9.44 -6.28
CA LEU A 587 0.21 10.04 -7.54
C LEU A 587 -0.34 11.47 -7.68
N ARG A 588 -1.63 11.68 -7.42
CA ARG A 588 -2.25 13.01 -7.46
C ARG A 588 -1.70 13.96 -6.38
N LEU A 589 -1.39 13.44 -5.20
CA LEU A 589 -0.75 14.23 -4.15
C LEU A 589 0.65 14.67 -4.58
N LEU A 590 1.45 13.80 -5.19
CA LEU A 590 2.76 14.16 -5.77
C LEU A 590 2.63 15.20 -6.88
N ARG A 591 1.70 15.03 -7.82
CA ARG A 591 1.38 16.03 -8.86
C ARG A 591 1.04 17.39 -8.22
N ARG A 592 0.19 17.40 -7.18
CA ARG A 592 -0.20 18.62 -6.47
C ARG A 592 0.98 19.28 -5.77
N ILE A 593 1.79 18.52 -5.05
CA ILE A 593 2.99 19.06 -4.35
C ILE A 593 3.92 19.72 -5.37
N VAL A 594 4.20 19.06 -6.49
CA VAL A 594 5.11 19.59 -7.51
C VAL A 594 4.55 20.87 -8.15
N ARG A 595 3.28 20.86 -8.55
CA ARG A 595 2.60 22.03 -9.15
C ARG A 595 2.55 23.21 -8.19
N ASP A 596 2.03 22.99 -6.98
CA ASP A 596 1.72 24.08 -6.04
C ASP A 596 2.99 24.69 -5.44
N ARG A 597 4.05 23.88 -5.28
CA ARG A 597 5.36 24.41 -4.86
C ARG A 597 5.99 25.31 -5.91
N ARG A 598 5.82 25.00 -7.19
CA ARG A 598 6.37 25.79 -8.30
C ARG A 598 5.54 27.03 -8.62
N GLY A 599 4.22 26.87 -8.72
CA GLY A 599 3.35 27.91 -9.30
C GLY A 599 2.49 28.67 -8.31
N ARG A 600 2.29 28.17 -7.08
CA ARG A 600 1.34 28.74 -6.10
C ARG A 600 1.98 29.10 -4.76
N GLY A 601 3.28 28.84 -4.58
CA GLY A 601 4.00 29.12 -3.35
C GLY A 601 3.55 28.32 -2.11
N CYS A 602 2.72 27.27 -2.28
CA CYS A 602 2.28 26.43 -1.18
C CYS A 602 3.37 25.45 -0.77
N SER A 603 3.55 25.26 0.54
CA SER A 603 4.50 24.28 1.04
C SER A 603 4.05 22.85 0.82
N PRO A 604 4.97 21.87 0.67
CA PRO A 604 4.63 20.47 0.62
C PRO A 604 3.86 19.98 1.86
N GLY A 605 4.23 20.46 3.04
CA GLY A 605 3.56 20.15 4.30
C GLY A 605 2.09 20.58 4.31
N ASP A 606 1.78 21.79 3.85
CA ASP A 606 0.40 22.29 3.77
C ASP A 606 -0.45 21.47 2.79
N ASN A 607 0.12 21.08 1.65
CA ASN A 607 -0.56 20.23 0.69
C ASN A 607 -0.93 18.85 1.29
N ILE A 608 -0.02 18.26 2.04
CA ILE A 608 -0.24 16.98 2.72
C ILE A 608 -1.32 17.13 3.80
N LEU A 609 -1.27 18.16 4.63
CA LEU A 609 -2.26 18.37 5.70
C LEU A 609 -3.67 18.63 5.17
N ARG A 610 -3.80 19.30 4.01
CA ARG A 610 -5.08 19.54 3.36
C ARG A 610 -5.62 18.32 2.62
N TRP A 611 -4.78 17.32 2.31
CA TRP A 611 -5.15 16.20 1.46
C TRP A 611 -6.34 15.35 1.98
N PRO A 612 -6.47 15.06 3.29
CA PRO A 612 -7.64 14.36 3.82
C PRO A 612 -8.96 15.09 3.57
N SER A 613 -8.96 16.44 3.63
CA SER A 613 -10.16 17.25 3.32
C SER A 613 -10.52 17.16 1.84
N VAL A 614 -9.54 17.28 0.94
CA VAL A 614 -9.74 17.11 -0.50
C VAL A 614 -10.35 15.73 -0.81
N ARG A 615 -9.80 14.65 -0.24
CA ARG A 615 -10.34 13.29 -0.42
C ARG A 615 -11.76 13.12 0.11
N ARG A 616 -12.12 13.81 1.20
CA ARG A 616 -13.50 13.79 1.71
C ARG A 616 -14.46 14.47 0.73
N GLY A 617 -14.09 15.62 0.20
CA GLY A 617 -14.87 16.31 -0.85
C GLY A 617 -15.06 15.45 -2.09
N GLU A 618 -14.02 14.77 -2.57
CA GLU A 618 -14.07 13.85 -3.70
C GLU A 618 -15.07 12.71 -3.47
N ARG A 619 -15.05 12.09 -2.29
CA ARG A 619 -15.98 11.01 -1.92
C ARG A 619 -17.45 11.47 -1.88
N LEU A 620 -17.71 12.71 -1.48
CA LEU A 620 -19.06 13.24 -1.35
C LEU A 620 -19.59 13.83 -2.66
N HIS A 621 -18.72 14.44 -3.46
CA HIS A 621 -19.17 15.32 -4.55
C HIS A 621 -18.74 14.89 -5.95
N ILE A 622 -17.83 13.92 -6.09
CA ILE A 622 -17.32 13.47 -7.39
C ILE A 622 -17.67 12.00 -7.64
N PHE A 623 -17.15 11.10 -6.79
CA PHE A 623 -17.26 9.67 -7.03
C PHE A 623 -18.70 9.13 -7.11
N PRO A 624 -19.71 9.66 -6.38
CA PRO A 624 -21.08 9.20 -6.51
C PRO A 624 -21.72 9.45 -7.90
N PHE A 625 -21.10 10.30 -8.70
CA PHE A 625 -21.60 10.67 -10.03
C PHE A 625 -20.80 10.08 -11.19
N VAL A 626 -19.82 9.24 -10.93
CA VAL A 626 -18.95 8.69 -12.00
C VAL A 626 -19.74 7.85 -13.00
N ASP A 627 -20.80 7.16 -12.57
CA ASP A 627 -21.69 6.39 -13.44
C ASP A 627 -22.53 7.27 -14.41
N GLN A 628 -22.53 8.58 -14.20
CA GLN A 628 -23.15 9.54 -15.11
C GLN A 628 -22.22 9.92 -16.29
N ALA A 629 -20.98 9.44 -16.30
CA ALA A 629 -20.04 9.74 -17.36
C ALA A 629 -20.35 8.91 -18.62
N ASP A 630 -20.39 9.58 -19.79
CA ASP A 630 -20.44 8.90 -21.09
C ASP A 630 -19.10 8.26 -21.42
N VAL A 631 -18.01 8.83 -20.90
CA VAL A 631 -16.63 8.37 -21.13
C VAL A 631 -15.78 8.62 -19.88
N VAL A 632 -14.91 7.67 -19.57
CA VAL A 632 -13.84 7.80 -18.59
C VAL A 632 -12.49 7.89 -19.30
N PHE A 633 -11.65 8.85 -18.90
CA PHE A 633 -10.31 9.04 -19.44
C PHE A 633 -9.25 8.88 -18.33
N ASP A 634 -8.35 7.92 -18.52
CA ASP A 634 -7.17 7.76 -17.66
C ASP A 634 -6.11 8.80 -18.05
N THR A 635 -5.76 9.66 -17.09
CA THR A 635 -4.75 10.71 -17.29
C THR A 635 -3.36 10.30 -16.82
N SER A 636 -3.16 9.06 -16.35
CA SER A 636 -1.86 8.59 -15.93
C SER A 636 -0.93 8.35 -17.11
N LEU A 637 0.36 8.56 -16.86
CA LEU A 637 1.43 8.25 -17.78
C LEU A 637 2.42 7.34 -17.08
N VAL A 638 2.75 6.22 -17.69
CA VAL A 638 3.60 5.18 -17.08
C VAL A 638 4.94 5.71 -16.58
N TYR A 639 5.46 6.75 -17.21
CA TYR A 639 6.76 7.36 -16.90
C TYR A 639 6.68 8.52 -15.90
N GLU A 640 5.49 8.95 -15.48
CA GLU A 640 5.33 10.21 -14.76
C GLU A 640 5.97 10.23 -13.36
N LEU A 641 5.93 9.11 -12.62
CA LEU A 641 6.58 9.05 -11.30
C LEU A 641 8.10 9.18 -11.40
N SER A 642 8.70 8.64 -12.45
CA SER A 642 10.13 8.80 -12.72
C SER A 642 10.51 10.25 -13.03
N VAL A 643 9.64 11.00 -13.69
CA VAL A 643 9.84 12.44 -13.93
C VAL A 643 9.52 13.24 -12.67
N LEU A 644 8.39 12.98 -12.01
CA LEU A 644 8.02 13.68 -10.77
C LEU A 644 9.05 13.50 -9.66
N LYS A 645 9.75 12.35 -9.60
CA LYS A 645 10.85 12.09 -8.66
C LYS A 645 11.87 13.21 -8.65
N THR A 646 12.27 13.73 -9.82
CA THR A 646 13.31 14.76 -9.94
C THR A 646 12.96 16.09 -9.26
N TYR A 647 11.68 16.33 -9.01
CA TYR A 647 11.15 17.48 -8.29
C TYR A 647 10.71 17.12 -6.87
N ALA A 648 9.92 16.06 -6.75
CA ALA A 648 9.24 15.69 -5.51
C ALA A 648 10.21 15.29 -4.41
N GLU A 649 11.31 14.61 -4.72
CA GLU A 649 12.30 14.17 -3.73
C GLU A 649 12.81 15.34 -2.91
N ARG A 650 13.26 16.42 -3.55
CA ARG A 650 13.71 17.65 -2.87
C ARG A 650 12.57 18.31 -2.08
N TYR A 651 11.38 18.43 -2.68
CA TYR A 651 10.26 19.10 -2.02
C TYR A 651 9.77 18.34 -0.79
N LEU A 652 9.76 17.01 -0.82
CA LEU A 652 9.40 16.19 0.34
C LEU A 652 10.42 16.30 1.48
N LEU A 653 11.72 16.58 1.17
CA LEU A 653 12.75 16.86 2.16
C LEU A 653 12.58 18.24 2.82
N GLU A 654 11.83 19.18 2.21
CA GLU A 654 11.51 20.48 2.84
C GLU A 654 10.56 20.31 4.05
N VAL A 655 9.93 19.15 4.25
CA VAL A 655 9.05 18.88 5.41
C VAL A 655 9.88 18.43 6.60
N PRO A 656 10.01 19.28 7.66
CA PRO A 656 10.82 18.94 8.83
C PRO A 656 10.30 17.69 9.56
N THR A 657 11.20 17.01 10.27
CA THR A 657 10.85 15.80 11.02
C THR A 657 9.77 16.04 12.07
N GLU A 658 9.73 17.23 12.66
CA GLU A 658 8.75 17.61 13.69
C GLU A 658 7.36 17.96 13.11
N HIS A 659 7.28 18.16 11.80
CA HIS A 659 6.04 18.58 11.15
C HIS A 659 5.03 17.42 11.06
N PRO A 660 3.73 17.65 11.34
CA PRO A 660 2.71 16.60 11.31
C PRO A 660 2.54 15.90 9.95
N ALA A 661 2.94 16.54 8.85
CA ALA A 661 2.94 15.98 7.51
C ALA A 661 4.13 15.03 7.23
N HIS A 662 5.13 14.97 8.12
CA HIS A 662 6.35 14.22 7.89
C HIS A 662 6.14 12.71 7.64
N PRO A 663 5.21 12.01 8.33
CA PRO A 663 4.95 10.59 8.05
C PRO A 663 4.60 10.33 6.58
N THR A 664 3.67 11.12 6.05
CA THR A 664 3.26 11.05 4.64
C THR A 664 4.38 11.49 3.69
N ALA A 665 5.10 12.56 4.01
CA ALA A 665 6.23 13.03 3.20
C ALA A 665 7.33 11.96 3.10
N ASN A 666 7.69 11.33 4.23
CA ASN A 666 8.68 10.26 4.27
C ASN A 666 8.24 9.04 3.45
N ARG A 667 6.96 8.66 3.54
CA ARG A 667 6.40 7.56 2.76
C ARG A 667 6.41 7.85 1.25
N LEU A 668 5.96 9.04 0.85
CA LEU A 668 5.99 9.45 -0.57
C LEU A 668 7.42 9.49 -1.12
N ARG A 669 8.41 9.86 -0.29
CA ARG A 669 9.81 9.80 -0.68
C ARG A 669 10.25 8.34 -0.93
N GLN A 670 9.93 7.42 -0.01
CA GLN A 670 10.21 5.99 -0.21
C GLN A 670 9.51 5.42 -1.46
N LEU A 671 8.34 5.96 -1.79
CA LEU A 671 7.61 5.61 -3.00
C LEU A 671 8.40 6.00 -4.25
N VAL A 672 8.80 7.27 -4.39
CA VAL A 672 9.52 7.75 -5.57
C VAL A 672 10.93 7.18 -5.68
N ASP A 673 11.55 6.78 -4.57
CA ASP A 673 12.87 6.14 -4.57
C ASP A 673 12.92 4.82 -5.34
N ARG A 674 11.78 4.15 -5.50
CA ARG A 674 11.67 2.89 -6.25
C ARG A 674 11.71 3.07 -7.75
N PHE A 675 11.63 4.29 -8.25
CA PHE A 675 11.65 4.60 -9.67
C PHE A 675 13.01 5.13 -10.12
N VAL A 676 13.44 4.74 -11.30
CA VAL A 676 14.59 5.35 -11.99
C VAL A 676 14.19 6.77 -12.41
N ALA A 677 15.04 7.77 -12.13
CA ALA A 677 14.75 9.15 -12.47
C ALA A 677 14.83 9.39 -14.00
N ILE A 678 13.85 10.12 -14.53
CA ILE A 678 13.83 10.58 -15.93
C ILE A 678 13.83 12.10 -15.94
N HIS A 679 14.70 12.69 -16.74
CA HIS A 679 14.79 14.15 -16.87
C HIS A 679 13.57 14.72 -17.61
N ALA A 680 13.05 15.86 -17.16
CA ALA A 680 11.86 16.51 -17.73
C ALA A 680 12.00 16.88 -19.22
N ALA A 681 13.22 17.02 -19.74
CA ALA A 681 13.47 17.31 -21.16
C ALA A 681 12.91 16.23 -22.12
N HIS A 682 12.72 15.00 -21.66
CA HIS A 682 12.09 13.93 -22.44
C HIS A 682 10.56 14.09 -22.58
N VAL A 683 9.93 14.91 -21.74
CA VAL A 683 8.47 15.08 -21.70
C VAL A 683 8.04 16.06 -22.79
N PRO A 684 7.13 15.67 -23.71
CA PRO A 684 6.62 16.59 -24.72
C PRO A 684 5.96 17.83 -24.11
N PRO A 685 6.05 19.00 -24.75
CA PRO A 685 5.48 20.25 -24.22
C PRO A 685 3.94 20.25 -24.16
N THR A 686 3.28 19.33 -24.89
CA THR A 686 1.81 19.16 -24.89
C THR A 686 1.34 18.09 -23.90
N SER A 687 2.25 17.41 -23.19
CA SER A 687 1.91 16.37 -22.21
C SER A 687 1.07 16.90 -21.07
N ILE A 688 0.13 16.06 -20.56
CA ILE A 688 -0.63 16.35 -19.32
C ILE A 688 0.33 16.58 -18.14
N LEU A 689 1.48 15.91 -18.12
CA LEU A 689 2.45 16.06 -17.05
C LEU A 689 3.01 17.48 -16.94
N ARG A 690 3.05 18.23 -18.06
CA ARG A 690 3.51 19.63 -18.09
C ARG A 690 2.65 20.58 -17.25
N GLU A 691 1.39 20.27 -16.99
CA GLU A 691 0.56 21.01 -16.02
C GLU A 691 1.21 21.08 -14.63
N PHE A 692 1.95 20.05 -14.27
CA PHE A 692 2.55 19.91 -12.93
C PHE A 692 4.03 20.34 -12.89
N ILE A 693 4.80 19.94 -13.92
CA ILE A 693 6.24 20.21 -13.97
C ILE A 693 6.60 21.51 -14.72
N GLY A 694 5.62 22.18 -15.35
CA GLY A 694 5.83 23.44 -16.09
C GLY A 694 6.35 23.26 -17.51
N GLU A 695 6.66 24.38 -18.17
CA GLU A 695 7.14 24.45 -19.57
C GLU A 695 6.15 23.80 -20.55
N SER A 696 4.87 24.04 -20.34
CA SER A 696 3.80 23.62 -21.24
C SER A 696 3.74 24.50 -22.49
N ALA A 697 3.39 23.89 -23.62
CA ALA A 697 3.03 24.66 -24.83
C ALA A 697 1.65 25.34 -24.69
N PHE A 698 0.89 25.00 -23.67
CA PHE A 698 -0.39 25.61 -23.39
C PHE A 698 -0.25 26.73 -22.35
N GLU A 699 -0.89 27.86 -22.55
CA GLU A 699 -1.03 28.94 -21.56
C GLU A 699 -2.06 28.53 -20.48
N TYR A 700 -1.75 28.80 -19.19
CA TYR A 700 -2.60 28.43 -18.05
C TYR A 700 -3.14 29.66 -17.34
#